data_06d024a3d8c2e9dea67aba8954a0bdd7
#
_entry.id   06d024a3d8c2e9dea67aba8954a0bdd7
#
_cell.length_a   1.000
_cell.length_b   1.000
_cell.length_c   1.000
_cell.angle_alpha   90.00
_cell.angle_beta   90.00
_cell.angle_gamma   90.00
#
_symmetry.space_group_name_H-M   'P 1'
#
loop_
_entity.id
_entity.type
_entity.pdbx_description
1 polymer ?
#
loop_
_entity_poly.entity_id
_entity_poly.type
_entity_poly.pdbx_seq_one_letter_code
_entity_poly.pdbx_strand_id
1 'polypeptide(L)'
;VCTLAAPIPASAQSVVSLHTADTNLRFENTPNGPHLIELRTKDGQIWRNRVTEAPPNTMEVDGQQLPIRWKLNREVSRSDAREVFSVYESSSPKLRMTWKWIARADFGPIEHHIAIENLDSREVWIPFVDSLQLDWTIDPSIALQHVFVEKGAGKPSDVGTHIVSLAKTFRWLGTSSTYADPGDGEPREIIPWSFVQRSDAQQSAWYVGIEFSGRTRIELKRQDSSLRANAGLNPNPAPFRSRLKPGESFETPVVFLGGATGGLDATGNVLRRWVRQVLTNAETWKNPSYPLLVNNSWGSGMTIDEALAKKMLRDSADLHFEMFHIDAGWFRGVGDWYPDPKKFPNGLVPIADEAHRLGLKFGLWVDWTQAALDTEQGALNVRDPKVNNWVVADTPADWKPEPFKGQTFDLGVPEAQEWAQGEVERIVSDYHLDMLEHDGYLVAQGCIRTNHPHAPPDPANLRIRKAASSFRVESSNSTDVSFHATRAYYSIYSNLRKNHPQLLLEICNDGGRMVDFGSATHGDYFSITDTYDPLSNRRAFYDASHVLPAAMLETYVEKWPTPRTENFLYMLRSGMMGWLTIMLDTTAWSAEQRAAAKAAFALYKADLRPLIRDADLYHVSSRPDGVHWDGIEYFDPVEGRGVLYAFRGSATTESTHIFALQGVRASRAYRLHFQDHSAPDRNATGSELLSRGITVNLPVPLSSELIFLQEVN
;
A
#
# COMPACT_ATOMS: atom_id res chain seq x y z
N VAL A 1 21.67 33.59 30.04
CA VAL A 1 22.36 34.26 28.92
C VAL A 1 22.50 33.18 27.83
N CYS A 2 21.54 33.12 26.92
CA CYS A 2 21.64 32.28 25.72
C CYS A 2 22.46 33.06 24.68
N THR A 3 23.64 32.59 24.36
CA THR A 3 24.41 33.04 23.23
C THR A 3 23.81 32.48 21.94
N LEU A 4 23.20 33.34 21.15
CA LEU A 4 22.83 33.06 19.76
C LEU A 4 24.14 32.89 18.95
N ALA A 5 24.35 31.68 18.44
CA ALA A 5 25.39 31.42 17.46
C ALA A 5 25.00 32.10 16.14
N ALA A 6 25.88 33.00 15.65
CA ALA A 6 25.70 33.64 14.35
C ALA A 6 25.84 32.62 13.22
N PRO A 7 25.07 32.74 12.11
CA PRO A 7 25.22 31.85 10.97
C PRO A 7 26.58 32.06 10.31
N ILE A 8 27.27 30.94 10.08
CA ILE A 8 28.55 30.89 9.35
C ILE A 8 28.29 31.23 7.87
N PRO A 9 29.01 32.18 7.26
CA PRO A 9 28.84 32.47 5.84
C PRO A 9 29.37 31.31 5.00
N ALA A 10 28.51 30.77 4.12
CA ALA A 10 28.81 29.67 3.21
C ALA A 10 29.80 30.11 2.12
N SER A 11 31.09 29.89 2.33
CA SER A 11 32.12 29.92 1.28
C SER A 11 32.63 28.50 1.05
N ALA A 12 32.66 28.09 -0.22
CA ALA A 12 33.02 26.79 -0.80
C ALA A 12 31.88 25.77 -0.87
N GLN A 13 31.87 24.96 -1.93
CA GLN A 13 30.95 23.82 -2.14
C GLN A 13 30.92 22.95 -0.87
N SER A 14 29.96 23.20 0.00
CA SER A 14 29.85 22.42 1.22
C SER A 14 29.14 21.13 0.90
N VAL A 15 29.85 20.03 1.00
CA VAL A 15 29.25 18.70 1.03
C VAL A 15 28.40 18.62 2.30
N VAL A 16 27.12 18.29 2.12
CA VAL A 16 26.16 18.15 3.20
C VAL A 16 25.81 16.65 3.36
N SER A 17 25.64 16.24 4.59
CA SER A 17 25.24 14.86 4.91
C SER A 17 23.91 14.85 5.64
N LEU A 18 23.06 13.89 5.28
CA LEU A 18 21.81 13.59 5.96
C LEU A 18 21.80 12.10 6.28
N HIS A 19 21.48 11.73 7.52
CA HIS A 19 21.61 10.35 7.94
C HIS A 19 20.54 9.91 8.91
N THR A 20 20.25 8.61 8.85
CA THR A 20 19.51 7.82 9.83
C THR A 20 20.44 6.72 10.38
N ALA A 21 19.95 5.89 11.30
CA ALA A 21 20.71 4.74 11.80
C ALA A 21 21.07 3.72 10.70
N ASP A 22 20.32 3.69 9.59
CA ASP A 22 20.48 2.70 8.52
C ASP A 22 21.03 3.30 7.22
N THR A 23 20.77 4.57 6.97
CA THR A 23 21.04 5.26 5.69
C THR A 23 21.83 6.53 5.92
N ASN A 24 22.93 6.73 5.19
CA ASN A 24 23.67 7.98 5.18
C ASN A 24 23.84 8.45 3.73
N LEU A 25 23.33 9.66 3.44
CA LEU A 25 23.40 10.31 2.13
C LEU A 25 24.33 11.51 2.18
N ARG A 26 25.13 11.72 1.12
CA ARG A 26 25.99 12.88 0.97
C ARG A 26 25.65 13.62 -0.31
N PHE A 27 25.55 14.93 -0.21
CA PHE A 27 25.09 15.81 -1.28
C PHE A 27 26.07 16.95 -1.53
N GLU A 28 26.05 17.45 -2.76
CA GLU A 28 26.62 18.74 -3.13
C GLU A 28 25.68 19.51 -4.05
N ASN A 29 25.70 20.83 -3.95
CA ASN A 29 24.99 21.71 -4.85
C ASN A 29 25.90 22.15 -5.99
N THR A 30 25.60 21.74 -7.21
CA THR A 30 26.36 22.17 -8.41
C THR A 30 25.60 23.26 -9.17
N PRO A 31 26.26 24.00 -10.06
CA PRO A 31 25.57 24.95 -10.94
C PRO A 31 24.52 24.34 -11.84
N ASN A 32 24.62 23.02 -12.11
CA ASN A 32 23.74 22.28 -13.02
C ASN A 32 22.62 21.53 -12.31
N GLY A 33 22.56 21.61 -11.01
CA GLY A 33 21.59 20.92 -10.15
C GLY A 33 22.24 20.29 -8.92
N PRO A 34 21.45 19.80 -7.95
CA PRO A 34 21.97 19.09 -6.80
C PRO A 34 22.46 17.70 -7.22
N HIS A 35 23.46 17.22 -6.52
CA HIS A 35 24.07 15.90 -6.73
C HIS A 35 24.08 15.10 -5.44
N LEU A 36 23.34 14.00 -5.41
CA LEU A 36 23.56 12.96 -4.42
C LEU A 36 24.86 12.24 -4.77
N ILE A 37 25.93 12.46 -4.00
CA ILE A 37 27.26 11.90 -4.27
C ILE A 37 27.31 10.40 -3.99
N GLU A 38 26.84 10.00 -2.81
CA GLU A 38 26.89 8.62 -2.35
C GLU A 38 25.79 8.29 -1.33
N LEU A 39 25.40 7.02 -1.33
CA LEU A 39 24.68 6.37 -0.25
C LEU A 39 25.65 5.45 0.48
N ARG A 40 25.70 5.56 1.82
CA ARG A 40 26.46 4.66 2.70
C ARG A 40 25.50 3.90 3.60
N THR A 41 25.62 2.59 3.63
CA THR A 41 24.87 1.70 4.49
C THR A 41 25.46 1.66 5.91
N LYS A 42 24.72 1.13 6.87
CA LYS A 42 25.10 1.02 8.29
C LYS A 42 26.43 0.29 8.51
N ASP A 43 26.74 -0.72 7.70
CA ASP A 43 28.01 -1.46 7.73
C ASP A 43 29.16 -0.75 7.01
N GLY A 44 28.95 0.48 6.53
CA GLY A 44 29.94 1.33 5.91
C GLY A 44 30.14 1.11 4.40
N GLN A 45 29.38 0.24 3.75
CA GLN A 45 29.46 0.06 2.30
C GLN A 45 28.93 1.30 1.57
N ILE A 46 29.59 1.61 0.43
CA ILE A 46 29.32 2.84 -0.32
C ILE A 46 28.81 2.52 -1.73
N TRP A 47 27.69 3.12 -2.08
CA TRP A 47 27.14 3.20 -3.42
C TRP A 47 27.38 4.62 -3.95
N ARG A 48 28.24 4.76 -4.97
CA ARG A 48 28.61 6.07 -5.53
C ARG A 48 27.77 6.39 -6.74
N ASN A 49 27.09 7.53 -6.69
CA ASN A 49 26.28 8.03 -7.79
C ASN A 49 27.10 8.95 -8.69
N ARG A 50 26.92 8.80 -10.00
CA ARG A 50 27.63 9.56 -11.04
C ARG A 50 26.81 10.66 -11.67
N VAL A 51 25.50 10.68 -11.42
CA VAL A 51 24.57 11.56 -12.12
C VAL A 51 24.17 12.73 -11.23
N THR A 52 24.20 13.93 -11.80
CA THR A 52 23.54 15.10 -11.21
C THR A 52 22.08 15.08 -11.64
N GLU A 53 21.17 15.26 -10.72
CA GLU A 53 19.75 15.35 -11.03
C GLU A 53 19.47 16.66 -11.77
N ALA A 54 19.40 16.55 -13.10
CA ALA A 54 19.20 17.72 -13.93
C ALA A 54 17.74 18.19 -13.89
N PRO A 55 17.50 19.46 -13.54
CA PRO A 55 16.17 20.06 -13.65
C PRO A 55 15.72 20.14 -15.10
N PRO A 56 14.40 20.28 -15.35
CA PRO A 56 13.90 20.51 -16.71
C PRO A 56 14.59 21.72 -17.36
N ASN A 57 15.14 21.53 -18.55
CA ASN A 57 15.84 22.59 -19.28
C ASN A 57 14.94 23.37 -20.25
N THR A 58 13.69 22.95 -20.40
CA THR A 58 12.65 23.63 -21.19
C THR A 58 11.32 23.54 -20.47
N MET A 59 10.46 24.55 -20.67
CA MET A 59 9.06 24.55 -20.30
C MET A 59 8.20 25.22 -21.35
N GLU A 60 6.96 24.79 -21.46
CA GLU A 60 6.02 25.43 -22.35
C GLU A 60 5.33 26.60 -21.63
N VAL A 61 5.34 27.76 -22.30
CA VAL A 61 4.66 28.99 -21.88
C VAL A 61 3.99 29.58 -23.11
N ASP A 62 2.69 29.90 -23.02
CA ASP A 62 1.91 30.41 -24.15
C ASP A 62 2.03 29.56 -25.44
N GLY A 63 2.10 28.24 -25.29
CA GLY A 63 2.23 27.30 -26.40
C GLY A 63 3.64 27.21 -27.02
N GLN A 64 4.63 27.86 -26.45
CA GLN A 64 6.01 27.85 -26.92
C GLN A 64 6.94 27.16 -25.90
N GLN A 65 7.85 26.31 -26.39
CA GLN A 65 8.91 25.73 -25.58
C GLN A 65 10.01 26.75 -25.32
N LEU A 66 10.12 27.23 -24.10
CA LEU A 66 11.13 28.19 -23.67
C LEU A 66 12.29 27.47 -22.94
N PRO A 67 13.56 27.83 -23.25
CA PRO A 67 14.69 27.31 -22.52
C PRO A 67 14.74 27.89 -21.12
N ILE A 68 15.03 27.05 -20.12
CA ILE A 68 15.15 27.44 -18.72
C ILE A 68 16.60 27.46 -18.33
N ARG A 69 17.00 28.49 -17.60
CA ARG A 69 18.32 28.63 -16.99
C ARG A 69 18.18 28.69 -15.48
N TRP A 70 18.44 27.60 -14.86
CA TRP A 70 18.42 27.49 -13.40
C TRP A 70 19.70 28.06 -12.81
N LYS A 71 19.55 28.78 -11.70
CA LYS A 71 20.67 29.29 -10.87
C LYS A 71 20.43 28.88 -9.43
N LEU A 72 21.46 28.33 -8.79
CA LEU A 72 21.43 28.02 -7.37
C LEU A 72 21.21 29.28 -6.54
N ASN A 73 20.16 29.31 -5.74
CA ASN A 73 19.94 30.36 -4.75
C ASN A 73 20.46 29.89 -3.38
N ARG A 74 21.67 30.35 -3.02
CA ARG A 74 22.34 29.93 -1.79
C ARG A 74 21.71 30.53 -0.54
N GLU A 75 21.02 31.67 -0.64
CA GLU A 75 20.46 32.41 0.49
C GLU A 75 19.25 31.69 1.09
N VAL A 76 18.47 30.97 0.26
CA VAL A 76 17.27 30.22 0.67
C VAL A 76 17.50 28.73 0.70
N SER A 77 18.60 28.24 0.14
CA SER A 77 19.02 26.84 0.32
C SER A 77 19.44 26.60 1.77
N ARG A 78 19.01 25.49 2.36
CA ARG A 78 19.29 25.18 3.76
C ARG A 78 19.54 23.70 3.99
N SER A 79 20.26 23.41 5.06
CA SER A 79 20.47 22.03 5.53
C SER A 79 20.65 22.02 7.04
N ASP A 80 20.12 20.97 7.66
CA ASP A 80 20.32 20.66 9.07
C ASP A 80 20.43 19.12 9.26
N ALA A 81 20.25 18.64 10.49
CA ALA A 81 20.36 17.22 10.81
C ALA A 81 19.20 16.39 10.23
N ARG A 82 18.10 17.00 9.82
CA ARG A 82 16.86 16.34 9.40
C ARG A 82 16.48 16.61 7.95
N GLU A 83 16.94 17.70 7.36
CA GLU A 83 16.56 18.12 6.02
C GLU A 83 17.68 18.77 5.22
N VAL A 84 17.62 18.58 3.91
CA VAL A 84 18.45 19.26 2.92
C VAL A 84 17.55 19.84 1.85
N PHE A 85 17.53 21.17 1.73
CA PHE A 85 16.75 21.89 0.73
C PHE A 85 17.69 22.67 -0.19
N SER A 86 17.74 22.28 -1.45
CA SER A 86 18.52 22.95 -2.49
C SER A 86 17.57 23.69 -3.42
N VAL A 87 17.70 25.01 -3.48
CA VAL A 87 16.79 25.89 -4.21
C VAL A 87 17.47 26.44 -5.46
N TYR A 88 16.80 26.26 -6.61
CA TYR A 88 17.20 26.79 -7.90
C TYR A 88 16.12 27.71 -8.43
N GLU A 89 16.49 28.83 -9.02
CA GLU A 89 15.55 29.80 -9.58
C GLU A 89 15.87 30.10 -11.06
N SER A 90 14.82 30.32 -11.83
CA SER A 90 14.87 30.82 -13.20
C SER A 90 14.21 32.18 -13.26
N SER A 91 14.76 33.09 -14.10
CA SER A 91 14.22 34.44 -14.29
C SER A 91 13.25 34.56 -15.44
N SER A 92 13.24 33.61 -16.39
CA SER A 92 12.36 33.64 -17.58
C SER A 92 12.15 32.22 -18.10
N PRO A 93 10.94 31.64 -17.93
CA PRO A 93 9.89 32.07 -17.01
C PRO A 93 10.42 32.14 -15.57
N LYS A 94 9.75 32.95 -14.73
CA LYS A 94 10.13 33.09 -13.33
C LYS A 94 9.62 31.92 -12.54
N LEU A 95 10.54 31.01 -12.17
CA LEU A 95 10.21 29.75 -11.48
C LEU A 95 11.16 29.57 -10.29
N ARG A 96 10.68 28.84 -9.29
CA ARG A 96 11.51 28.29 -8.22
C ARG A 96 11.38 26.78 -8.20
N MET A 97 12.50 26.09 -8.12
CA MET A 97 12.56 24.66 -7.92
C MET A 97 13.27 24.35 -6.63
N THR A 98 12.68 23.51 -5.80
CA THR A 98 13.23 23.08 -4.52
C THR A 98 13.41 21.58 -4.51
N TRP A 99 14.62 21.12 -4.33
CA TRP A 99 14.97 19.73 -4.03
C TRP A 99 14.91 19.51 -2.54
N LYS A 100 14.04 18.61 -2.11
CA LYS A 100 13.82 18.36 -0.68
C LYS A 100 14.21 16.93 -0.34
N TRP A 101 15.15 16.77 0.61
CA TRP A 101 15.46 15.49 1.25
C TRP A 101 15.16 15.61 2.73
N ILE A 102 14.42 14.64 3.29
CA ILE A 102 13.90 14.71 4.67
C ILE A 102 14.06 13.36 5.36
N ALA A 103 14.74 13.36 6.52
CA ALA A 103 14.81 12.22 7.44
C ALA A 103 13.73 12.38 8.51
N ARG A 104 12.55 11.80 8.32
CA ARG A 104 11.41 11.93 9.26
C ARG A 104 11.59 11.12 10.53
N ALA A 105 12.46 10.10 10.52
CA ALA A 105 12.83 9.27 11.68
C ALA A 105 14.34 9.15 11.83
N ASP A 106 14.80 8.66 12.99
CA ASP A 106 16.21 8.38 13.25
C ASP A 106 16.71 7.09 12.60
N PHE A 107 15.85 6.33 11.95
CA PHE A 107 16.12 5.05 11.31
C PHE A 107 15.36 4.92 9.98
N GLY A 108 15.74 3.90 9.18
CA GLY A 108 15.09 3.62 7.91
C GLY A 108 15.53 4.53 6.77
N PRO A 109 14.68 4.71 5.75
CA PRO A 109 14.98 5.50 4.57
C PRO A 109 14.88 7.00 4.80
N ILE A 110 15.32 7.75 3.78
CA ILE A 110 15.24 9.20 3.69
C ILE A 110 14.36 9.55 2.50
N GLU A 111 13.37 10.42 2.71
CA GLU A 111 12.39 10.83 1.69
C GLU A 111 12.95 11.92 0.79
N HIS A 112 12.47 11.95 -0.45
CA HIS A 112 12.85 12.93 -1.46
C HIS A 112 11.68 13.27 -2.39
N HIS A 113 11.56 14.56 -2.71
CA HIS A 113 10.71 15.07 -3.78
C HIS A 113 11.19 16.40 -4.31
N ILE A 114 10.69 16.79 -5.47
CA ILE A 114 11.00 18.03 -6.15
C ILE A 114 9.74 18.88 -6.21
N ALA A 115 9.81 20.12 -5.72
CA ALA A 115 8.75 21.11 -5.86
C ALA A 115 9.13 22.15 -6.92
N ILE A 116 8.20 22.51 -7.82
CA ILE A 116 8.34 23.57 -8.82
C ILE A 116 7.20 24.57 -8.59
N GLU A 117 7.55 25.82 -8.30
CA GLU A 117 6.62 26.92 -8.04
C GLU A 117 6.63 27.89 -9.22
N ASN A 118 5.44 28.23 -9.72
CA ASN A 118 5.27 29.24 -10.76
C ASN A 118 5.20 30.64 -10.14
N LEU A 119 6.30 31.38 -10.22
CA LEU A 119 6.41 32.79 -9.78
C LEU A 119 6.25 33.77 -10.96
N ASP A 120 6.00 33.27 -12.19
CA ASP A 120 5.69 34.09 -13.37
C ASP A 120 4.24 34.59 -13.32
N SER A 121 3.95 35.63 -14.06
CA SER A 121 2.58 36.11 -14.26
C SER A 121 1.78 35.31 -15.30
N ARG A 122 2.45 34.42 -16.01
CA ARG A 122 1.86 33.56 -17.06
C ARG A 122 1.71 32.14 -16.56
N GLU A 123 0.80 31.42 -17.17
CA GLU A 123 0.64 29.97 -16.99
C GLU A 123 1.82 29.23 -17.64
N VAL A 124 2.32 28.22 -16.95
CA VAL A 124 3.39 27.33 -17.45
C VAL A 124 2.90 25.89 -17.48
N TRP A 125 3.48 25.09 -18.38
CA TRP A 125 3.22 23.65 -18.43
C TRP A 125 4.47 22.91 -17.99
N ILE A 126 4.33 22.17 -16.88
CA ILE A 126 5.40 21.36 -16.31
C ILE A 126 5.58 20.11 -17.17
N PRO A 127 6.78 19.85 -17.70
CA PRO A 127 7.06 18.62 -18.41
C PRO A 127 7.22 17.46 -17.44
N PHE A 128 7.46 16.27 -17.96
CA PHE A 128 7.80 15.11 -17.15
C PHE A 128 9.09 15.37 -16.34
N VAL A 129 9.01 15.05 -15.02
CA VAL A 129 10.12 15.13 -14.08
C VAL A 129 10.13 13.86 -13.25
N ASP A 130 11.24 13.12 -13.28
CA ASP A 130 11.47 12.01 -12.35
C ASP A 130 11.61 12.56 -10.92
N SER A 131 11.04 11.87 -9.94
CA SER A 131 11.28 12.21 -8.53
C SER A 131 12.72 11.91 -8.13
N LEU A 132 13.33 10.85 -8.66
CA LEU A 132 14.69 10.41 -8.36
C LEU A 132 15.38 9.87 -9.60
N GLN A 133 16.64 10.26 -9.78
CA GLN A 133 17.54 9.76 -10.83
C GLN A 133 18.88 9.36 -10.22
N LEU A 134 19.30 8.12 -10.45
CA LEU A 134 20.56 7.56 -9.94
C LEU A 134 21.33 6.86 -11.06
N ASP A 135 22.65 6.86 -10.94
CA ASP A 135 23.56 6.02 -11.73
C ASP A 135 24.72 5.53 -10.84
N TRP A 136 24.50 4.39 -10.20
CA TRP A 136 25.49 3.81 -9.30
C TRP A 136 26.68 3.26 -10.06
N THR A 137 27.89 3.56 -9.56
CA THR A 137 29.10 2.89 -10.00
C THR A 137 29.17 1.51 -9.36
N ILE A 138 29.21 0.47 -10.20
CA ILE A 138 29.22 -0.93 -9.78
C ILE A 138 30.53 -1.58 -10.23
N ASP A 139 31.17 -2.33 -9.33
CA ASP A 139 32.24 -3.24 -9.72
C ASP A 139 31.63 -4.39 -10.55
N PRO A 140 32.09 -4.59 -11.81
CA PRO A 140 31.51 -5.61 -12.69
C PRO A 140 31.71 -7.05 -12.20
N SER A 141 32.65 -7.27 -11.26
CA SER A 141 32.90 -8.59 -10.66
C SER A 141 31.90 -8.97 -9.58
N ILE A 142 31.16 -7.98 -9.04
CA ILE A 142 30.17 -8.23 -7.99
C ILE A 142 28.84 -8.62 -8.60
N ALA A 143 28.34 -9.79 -8.20
CA ALA A 143 27.00 -10.23 -8.54
C ALA A 143 25.96 -9.42 -7.73
N LEU A 144 24.90 -8.99 -8.41
CA LEU A 144 23.78 -8.27 -7.83
C LEU A 144 22.48 -9.04 -8.04
N GLN A 145 21.60 -8.96 -7.07
CA GLN A 145 20.22 -9.42 -7.16
C GLN A 145 19.26 -8.23 -7.05
N HIS A 146 18.19 -8.30 -7.81
CA HIS A 146 17.07 -7.37 -7.73
C HIS A 146 15.86 -8.09 -7.17
N VAL A 147 15.20 -7.48 -6.19
CA VAL A 147 13.97 -7.99 -5.59
C VAL A 147 12.86 -6.96 -5.78
N PHE A 148 11.70 -7.43 -6.19
CA PHE A 148 10.46 -6.68 -6.25
C PHE A 148 9.27 -7.59 -5.97
N VAL A 149 8.14 -7.01 -5.58
CA VAL A 149 6.91 -7.75 -5.22
C VAL A 149 5.73 -7.21 -6.01
N GLU A 150 4.88 -8.12 -6.47
CA GLU A 150 3.64 -7.80 -7.16
C GLU A 150 2.52 -7.46 -6.17
N LYS A 151 1.57 -6.65 -6.59
CA LYS A 151 0.30 -6.46 -5.87
C LYS A 151 -0.56 -7.73 -5.97
N GLY A 152 -1.34 -8.02 -4.94
CA GLY A 152 -2.25 -9.17 -4.93
C GLY A 152 -3.37 -9.06 -5.97
N ALA A 153 -3.89 -7.86 -6.16
CA ALA A 153 -4.99 -7.55 -7.08
C ALA A 153 -6.20 -8.48 -6.89
N GLY A 154 -7.07 -8.62 -7.88
CA GLY A 154 -8.20 -9.55 -7.82
C GLY A 154 -7.78 -11.01 -7.60
N LYS A 155 -6.55 -11.39 -7.99
CA LYS A 155 -5.96 -12.71 -7.72
C LYS A 155 -4.43 -12.60 -7.73
N PRO A 156 -3.73 -13.07 -6.68
CA PRO A 156 -2.27 -13.08 -6.66
C PRO A 156 -1.71 -14.01 -7.75
N SER A 157 -0.57 -13.64 -8.31
CA SER A 157 0.12 -14.48 -9.29
C SER A 157 0.72 -15.74 -8.67
N ASP A 158 1.18 -16.65 -9.51
CA ASP A 158 1.88 -17.85 -9.03
C ASP A 158 3.29 -17.54 -8.51
N VAL A 159 3.89 -16.41 -8.90
CA VAL A 159 5.25 -16.00 -8.47
C VAL A 159 5.20 -14.95 -7.37
N GLY A 160 4.62 -13.77 -7.62
CA GLY A 160 4.42 -12.65 -6.68
C GLY A 160 5.69 -11.97 -6.21
N THR A 161 6.55 -12.66 -5.48
CA THR A 161 7.87 -12.18 -5.06
C THR A 161 8.93 -12.63 -6.06
N HIS A 162 9.66 -11.68 -6.61
CA HIS A 162 10.68 -11.90 -7.64
C HIS A 162 12.07 -11.61 -7.10
N ILE A 163 12.98 -12.56 -7.26
CA ILE A 163 14.41 -12.43 -6.96
C ILE A 163 15.18 -12.76 -8.24
N VAL A 164 15.70 -11.74 -8.91
CA VAL A 164 16.33 -11.89 -10.22
C VAL A 164 17.78 -11.41 -10.22
N SER A 165 18.66 -12.14 -10.92
CA SER A 165 20.04 -11.71 -11.09
C SER A 165 20.13 -10.51 -12.03
N LEU A 166 20.83 -9.46 -11.60
CA LEU A 166 21.14 -8.31 -12.44
C LEU A 166 22.34 -8.64 -13.35
N ALA A 167 22.07 -9.22 -14.52
CA ALA A 167 23.10 -9.46 -15.54
C ALA A 167 23.76 -8.14 -15.99
N LYS A 168 24.93 -8.22 -16.67
CA LYS A 168 25.69 -7.03 -17.13
C LYS A 168 24.92 -6.15 -18.12
N THR A 169 23.89 -6.69 -18.76
CA THR A 169 22.97 -5.97 -19.67
C THR A 169 21.53 -6.21 -19.23
N PHE A 170 21.17 -5.70 -18.09
CA PHE A 170 19.84 -5.88 -17.51
C PHE A 170 18.95 -4.64 -17.73
N ARG A 171 17.67 -4.86 -18.02
CA ARG A 171 16.64 -3.82 -18.03
C ARG A 171 15.39 -4.35 -17.36
N TRP A 172 14.79 -3.52 -16.54
CA TRP A 172 13.51 -3.81 -15.89
C TRP A 172 12.72 -2.52 -15.70
N LEU A 173 11.42 -2.63 -15.85
CA LEU A 173 10.44 -1.59 -15.60
C LEU A 173 9.31 -2.18 -14.76
N GLY A 174 9.17 -1.71 -13.54
CA GLY A 174 8.03 -1.99 -12.68
C GLY A 174 7.08 -0.80 -12.67
N THR A 175 5.81 -1.05 -12.92
CA THR A 175 4.75 -0.02 -12.91
C THR A 175 3.78 -0.24 -11.77
N SER A 176 3.20 0.83 -11.27
CA SER A 176 2.16 0.82 -10.25
C SER A 176 1.14 1.91 -10.52
N SER A 177 -0.13 1.61 -10.25
CA SER A 177 -1.23 2.56 -10.30
C SER A 177 -2.35 2.14 -9.38
N THR A 178 -3.46 2.85 -9.38
CA THR A 178 -4.70 2.43 -8.71
C THR A 178 -5.44 1.35 -9.52
N TYR A 179 -4.84 0.88 -10.60
CA TYR A 179 -5.50 0.03 -11.56
C TYR A 179 -4.57 -1.10 -12.03
N ALA A 180 -4.50 -2.15 -11.23
CA ALA A 180 -3.70 -3.33 -11.48
C ALA A 180 -4.50 -4.45 -12.14
N ASP A 181 -5.12 -4.22 -13.29
CA ASP A 181 -5.76 -5.32 -14.01
C ASP A 181 -4.73 -6.08 -14.86
N PRO A 182 -4.40 -7.33 -14.52
CA PRO A 182 -3.50 -8.17 -15.30
C PRO A 182 -4.16 -8.76 -16.55
N GLY A 183 -5.32 -8.23 -16.97
CA GLY A 183 -6.00 -8.69 -18.18
C GLY A 183 -5.18 -8.46 -19.43
N ASP A 184 -5.25 -9.38 -20.39
CA ASP A 184 -4.77 -9.22 -21.76
C ASP A 184 -3.25 -9.09 -21.96
N GLY A 185 -2.45 -9.73 -21.09
CA GLY A 185 -0.99 -9.83 -21.26
C GLY A 185 -0.21 -8.60 -20.82
N GLU A 186 -0.83 -7.65 -20.15
CA GLU A 186 -0.11 -6.55 -19.51
C GLU A 186 0.70 -7.08 -18.31
N PRO A 187 1.90 -6.54 -18.07
CA PRO A 187 2.68 -6.88 -16.88
C PRO A 187 1.89 -6.61 -15.59
N ARG A 188 2.03 -7.48 -14.61
CA ARG A 188 1.45 -7.24 -13.29
C ARG A 188 2.08 -6.01 -12.66
N GLU A 189 1.27 -5.22 -11.98
CA GLU A 189 1.75 -4.07 -11.23
C GLU A 189 2.44 -4.50 -9.94
N ILE A 190 3.46 -3.74 -9.56
CA ILE A 190 4.25 -3.97 -8.35
C ILE A 190 3.72 -3.12 -7.19
N ILE A 191 3.95 -3.56 -5.95
CA ILE A 191 4.06 -2.62 -4.84
C ILE A 191 5.24 -1.71 -5.20
N PRO A 192 5.09 -0.37 -5.25
CA PRO A 192 6.08 0.51 -5.87
C PRO A 192 7.37 0.60 -5.04
N TRP A 193 8.11 -0.50 -5.02
CA TRP A 193 9.34 -0.71 -4.29
C TRP A 193 10.30 -1.60 -5.08
N SER A 194 11.60 -1.33 -4.95
CA SER A 194 12.68 -2.06 -5.59
C SER A 194 13.88 -2.12 -4.65
N PHE A 195 14.44 -3.32 -4.50
CA PHE A 195 15.57 -3.60 -3.64
C PHE A 195 16.70 -4.23 -4.45
N VAL A 196 17.91 -3.68 -4.34
CA VAL A 196 19.10 -4.20 -5.02
C VAL A 196 20.15 -4.56 -3.99
N GLN A 197 20.56 -5.82 -3.99
CA GLN A 197 21.48 -6.41 -3.03
C GLN A 197 22.71 -6.98 -3.71
N ARG A 198 23.86 -6.84 -3.07
CA ARG A 198 25.08 -7.60 -3.41
C ARG A 198 24.93 -9.05 -2.96
N SER A 199 25.33 -9.98 -3.82
CA SER A 199 25.26 -11.43 -3.52
C SER A 199 26.51 -11.96 -2.83
N ASP A 200 27.42 -11.09 -2.40
CA ASP A 200 28.61 -11.46 -1.61
C ASP A 200 28.29 -11.54 -0.11
N ALA A 201 29.27 -11.93 0.69
CA ALA A 201 29.11 -12.12 2.13
C ALA A 201 28.67 -10.84 2.89
N GLN A 202 28.83 -9.65 2.30
CA GLN A 202 28.45 -8.39 2.90
C GLN A 202 26.96 -8.11 2.83
N GLN A 203 26.25 -8.68 1.83
CA GLN A 203 24.81 -8.48 1.61
C GLN A 203 24.36 -7.03 1.72
N SER A 204 25.25 -6.08 1.38
CA SER A 204 24.93 -4.66 1.35
C SER A 204 23.93 -4.36 0.24
N ALA A 205 22.95 -3.55 0.54
CA ALA A 205 21.85 -3.25 -0.37
C ALA A 205 21.44 -1.78 -0.30
N TRP A 206 20.68 -1.37 -1.31
CA TRP A 206 19.87 -0.16 -1.30
C TRP A 206 18.48 -0.47 -1.81
N TYR A 207 17.51 0.35 -1.46
CA TYR A 207 16.14 0.24 -1.92
C TYR A 207 15.52 1.61 -2.16
N VAL A 208 14.55 1.64 -3.05
CA VAL A 208 13.72 2.80 -3.33
C VAL A 208 12.26 2.41 -3.30
N GLY A 209 11.42 3.28 -2.75
CA GLY A 209 9.97 3.17 -2.82
C GLY A 209 9.31 4.48 -3.18
N ILE A 210 8.03 4.44 -3.57
CA ILE A 210 7.26 5.61 -3.99
C ILE A 210 5.98 5.71 -3.17
N GLU A 211 5.74 6.85 -2.54
CA GLU A 211 4.57 7.15 -1.71
C GLU A 211 3.45 7.78 -2.54
N PHE A 212 3.04 7.08 -3.58
CA PHE A 212 2.00 7.58 -4.46
C PHE A 212 1.26 6.44 -5.15
N SER A 213 -0.06 6.42 -5.06
CA SER A 213 -0.91 5.36 -5.62
C SER A 213 -1.28 5.58 -7.10
N GLY A 214 -1.13 6.80 -7.62
CA GLY A 214 -1.34 7.10 -9.04
C GLY A 214 -0.30 6.44 -9.94
N ARG A 215 -0.32 6.74 -11.24
CA ARG A 215 0.61 6.13 -12.20
C ARG A 215 2.06 6.45 -11.87
N THR A 216 2.80 5.44 -11.45
CA THR A 216 4.22 5.53 -11.10
C THR A 216 5.03 4.43 -11.77
N ARG A 217 6.35 4.59 -11.79
CA ARG A 217 7.29 3.56 -12.22
C ARG A 217 8.59 3.60 -11.46
N ILE A 218 9.24 2.44 -11.41
CA ILE A 218 10.66 2.30 -11.08
C ILE A 218 11.32 1.61 -12.25
N GLU A 219 12.41 2.17 -12.77
CA GLU A 219 13.18 1.63 -13.87
C GLU A 219 14.60 1.31 -13.40
N LEU A 220 15.08 0.10 -13.70
CA LEU A 220 16.47 -0.30 -13.49
C LEU A 220 17.12 -0.65 -14.83
N LYS A 221 18.33 -0.12 -15.04
CA LYS A 221 19.14 -0.45 -16.21
C LYS A 221 20.60 -0.64 -15.80
N ARG A 222 21.07 -1.88 -15.86
CA ARG A 222 22.49 -2.18 -15.69
C ARG A 222 23.19 -2.22 -17.06
N GLN A 223 24.34 -1.59 -17.14
CA GLN A 223 25.25 -1.68 -18.26
C GLN A 223 26.69 -1.70 -17.72
N ASP A 224 27.30 -2.88 -17.74
CA ASP A 224 28.62 -3.15 -17.17
C ASP A 224 28.79 -2.60 -15.74
N SER A 225 29.55 -1.52 -15.58
CA SER A 225 29.83 -0.84 -14.30
C SER A 225 28.82 0.25 -13.93
N SER A 226 27.73 0.39 -14.67
CA SER A 226 26.66 1.36 -14.45
C SER A 226 25.38 0.66 -14.04
N LEU A 227 24.73 1.11 -12.96
CA LEU A 227 23.38 0.75 -12.60
C LEU A 227 22.54 2.00 -12.45
N ARG A 228 21.77 2.32 -13.49
CA ARG A 228 20.81 3.43 -13.47
C ARG A 228 19.52 2.99 -12.80
N ALA A 229 18.98 3.91 -12.00
CA ALA A 229 17.66 3.77 -11.40
C ALA A 229 16.90 5.09 -11.49
N ASN A 230 15.68 5.03 -12.00
CA ASN A 230 14.77 6.17 -12.04
C ASN A 230 13.49 5.79 -11.31
N ALA A 231 12.94 6.71 -10.53
CA ALA A 231 11.68 6.51 -9.82
C ALA A 231 10.83 7.78 -9.84
N GLY A 232 9.52 7.62 -9.98
CA GLY A 232 8.57 8.72 -10.03
C GLY A 232 7.35 8.41 -10.87
N LEU A 233 6.77 9.43 -11.49
CA LEU A 233 5.62 9.29 -12.37
C LEU A 233 5.91 8.37 -13.56
N ASN A 234 4.90 7.66 -14.03
CA ASN A 234 5.00 6.88 -15.24
C ASN A 234 4.54 7.71 -16.46
N PRO A 235 5.44 8.04 -17.42
CA PRO A 235 5.07 8.81 -18.59
C PRO A 235 4.36 7.99 -19.68
N ASN A 236 4.14 6.69 -19.46
CA ASN A 236 3.45 5.81 -20.39
C ASN A 236 2.02 5.52 -19.93
N PRO A 237 1.07 5.27 -20.81
CA PRO A 237 1.17 5.27 -22.29
C PRO A 237 1.11 6.67 -22.91
N ALA A 238 0.87 7.71 -22.15
CA ALA A 238 0.82 9.09 -22.60
C ALA A 238 1.84 9.94 -21.83
N PRO A 239 2.57 10.88 -22.47
CA PRO A 239 3.58 11.70 -21.81
C PRO A 239 2.97 12.56 -20.71
N PHE A 240 3.72 12.78 -19.63
CA PHE A 240 3.27 13.67 -18.56
C PHE A 240 3.42 15.13 -19.00
N ARG A 241 2.36 15.92 -18.72
CA ARG A 241 2.32 17.35 -18.94
C ARG A 241 1.23 17.91 -18.04
N SER A 242 1.56 18.84 -17.16
CA SER A 242 0.61 19.41 -16.22
C SER A 242 0.65 20.93 -16.21
N ARG A 243 -0.52 21.54 -16.12
CA ARG A 243 -0.68 22.99 -16.09
C ARG A 243 -0.41 23.53 -14.69
N LEU A 244 0.29 24.68 -14.64
CA LEU A 244 0.61 25.38 -13.41
C LEU A 244 0.32 26.87 -13.56
N LYS A 245 -0.73 27.35 -12.91
CA LYS A 245 -1.10 28.76 -12.91
C LYS A 245 -0.14 29.61 -12.08
N PRO A 246 -0.13 30.94 -12.24
CA PRO A 246 0.62 31.86 -11.40
C PRO A 246 0.35 31.60 -9.91
N GLY A 247 1.40 31.44 -9.11
CA GLY A 247 1.34 31.19 -7.67
C GLY A 247 1.06 29.73 -7.28
N GLU A 248 0.78 28.83 -8.24
CA GLU A 248 0.63 27.41 -7.95
C GLU A 248 1.97 26.70 -7.90
N SER A 249 1.99 25.52 -7.25
CA SER A 249 3.15 24.64 -7.17
C SER A 249 2.80 23.22 -7.59
N PHE A 250 3.74 22.60 -8.30
CA PHE A 250 3.75 21.17 -8.62
C PHE A 250 4.77 20.46 -7.73
N GLU A 251 4.39 19.32 -7.17
CA GLU A 251 5.32 18.47 -6.43
C GLU A 251 5.31 17.07 -7.05
N THR A 252 6.52 16.56 -7.33
CA THR A 252 6.65 15.15 -7.76
C THR A 252 6.17 14.22 -6.65
N PRO A 253 5.75 12.98 -6.97
CA PRO A 253 5.55 11.97 -5.94
C PRO A 253 6.75 11.87 -5.00
N VAL A 254 6.48 11.71 -3.70
CA VAL A 254 7.54 11.43 -2.73
C VAL A 254 8.11 10.06 -3.03
N VAL A 255 9.44 9.98 -3.07
CA VAL A 255 10.19 8.72 -3.08
C VAL A 255 10.99 8.62 -1.80
N PHE A 256 11.29 7.43 -1.34
CA PHE A 256 12.24 7.23 -0.26
C PHE A 256 13.40 6.34 -0.71
N LEU A 257 14.61 6.68 -0.27
CA LEU A 257 15.83 5.94 -0.58
C LEU A 257 16.46 5.44 0.73
N GLY A 258 16.75 4.14 0.80
CA GLY A 258 17.34 3.54 1.98
C GLY A 258 18.56 2.68 1.69
N GLY A 259 19.49 2.65 2.64
CA GLY A 259 20.56 1.66 2.74
C GLY A 259 20.11 0.47 3.57
N ALA A 260 20.62 -0.73 3.27
CA ALA A 260 20.23 -1.94 3.97
C ALA A 260 21.39 -2.93 4.13
N THR A 261 21.30 -3.77 5.15
CA THR A 261 22.21 -4.86 5.46
C THR A 261 21.45 -6.05 6.06
N GLY A 262 21.95 -7.25 5.92
CA GLY A 262 21.37 -8.44 6.55
C GLY A 262 20.23 -9.12 5.78
N GLY A 263 20.06 -8.77 4.51
CA GLY A 263 19.10 -9.44 3.63
C GLY A 263 17.69 -8.84 3.64
N LEU A 264 16.77 -9.54 2.96
CA LEU A 264 15.43 -9.05 2.66
C LEU A 264 14.57 -8.85 3.91
N ASP A 265 14.49 -9.85 4.80
CA ASP A 265 13.67 -9.76 6.01
C ASP A 265 14.18 -8.73 7.02
N ALA A 266 15.51 -8.63 7.19
CA ALA A 266 16.10 -7.61 8.04
C ALA A 266 15.76 -6.20 7.53
N THR A 267 15.87 -5.98 6.21
CA THR A 267 15.45 -4.74 5.56
C THR A 267 13.95 -4.48 5.71
N GLY A 268 13.15 -5.51 5.46
CA GLY A 268 11.70 -5.48 5.59
C GLY A 268 11.26 -5.09 7.01
N ASN A 269 11.91 -5.63 8.04
CA ASN A 269 11.62 -5.28 9.44
C ASN A 269 11.90 -3.80 9.75
N VAL A 270 12.99 -3.24 9.25
CA VAL A 270 13.29 -1.81 9.36
C VAL A 270 12.24 -0.98 8.61
N LEU A 271 11.93 -1.35 7.36
CA LEU A 271 10.96 -0.63 6.52
C LEU A 271 9.55 -0.69 7.11
N ARG A 272 9.08 -1.84 7.58
CA ARG A 272 7.76 -1.99 8.23
C ARG A 272 7.63 -1.13 9.48
N ARG A 273 8.68 -1.07 10.33
CA ARG A 273 8.69 -0.16 11.48
C ARG A 273 8.65 1.30 11.06
N TRP A 274 9.39 1.66 10.00
CA TRP A 274 9.39 3.02 9.46
C TRP A 274 8.01 3.38 8.89
N VAL A 275 7.40 2.53 8.06
CA VAL A 275 6.04 2.73 7.55
C VAL A 275 5.07 2.97 8.70
N ARG A 276 5.09 2.10 9.72
CA ARG A 276 4.22 2.22 10.90
C ARG A 276 4.41 3.54 11.64
N GLN A 277 5.64 3.99 11.84
CA GLN A 277 5.92 5.16 12.68
C GLN A 277 5.89 6.49 11.92
N VAL A 278 6.10 6.45 10.60
CA VAL A 278 6.30 7.64 9.79
C VAL A 278 5.14 7.89 8.83
N LEU A 279 4.66 6.85 8.14
CA LEU A 279 3.63 7.03 7.11
C LEU A 279 2.22 6.94 7.68
N THR A 280 1.97 5.98 8.57
CA THR A 280 0.63 5.66 9.01
C THR A 280 0.11 6.59 10.11
N ASN A 281 -1.21 6.56 10.35
CA ASN A 281 -1.85 7.29 11.43
C ASN A 281 -1.46 6.74 12.80
N ALA A 282 -0.70 7.51 13.57
CA ALA A 282 -0.24 7.11 14.89
C ALA A 282 -1.38 6.80 15.89
N GLU A 283 -2.55 7.43 15.74
CA GLU A 283 -3.70 7.19 16.63
C GLU A 283 -4.26 5.77 16.48
N THR A 284 -4.28 5.26 15.25
CA THR A 284 -4.72 3.88 14.97
C THR A 284 -3.86 2.87 15.73
N TRP A 285 -2.54 3.04 15.72
CA TRP A 285 -1.60 2.15 16.39
C TRP A 285 -1.63 2.21 17.93
N LYS A 286 -2.19 3.29 18.51
CA LYS A 286 -2.42 3.38 19.96
C LYS A 286 -3.60 2.53 20.43
N ASN A 287 -4.49 2.13 19.54
CA ASN A 287 -5.62 1.28 19.88
C ASN A 287 -5.13 -0.16 20.16
N PRO A 288 -5.28 -0.71 21.38
CA PRO A 288 -4.82 -2.06 21.69
C PRO A 288 -5.61 -3.15 20.94
N SER A 289 -6.78 -2.83 20.42
CA SER A 289 -7.60 -3.75 19.62
C SER A 289 -7.23 -3.75 18.14
N TYR A 290 -6.28 -2.93 17.72
CA TYR A 290 -5.80 -2.92 16.32
C TYR A 290 -4.77 -4.05 16.11
N PRO A 291 -4.87 -4.84 15.01
CA PRO A 291 -5.95 -4.94 14.03
C PRO A 291 -7.20 -5.60 14.60
N LEU A 292 -8.39 -5.17 14.14
CA LEU A 292 -9.66 -5.69 14.62
C LEU A 292 -9.97 -7.08 14.05
N LEU A 293 -10.89 -7.79 14.70
CA LEU A 293 -11.53 -8.98 14.19
C LEU A 293 -12.90 -8.58 13.61
N VAL A 294 -13.07 -8.76 12.30
CA VAL A 294 -14.21 -8.27 11.51
C VAL A 294 -15.08 -9.40 11.01
N ASN A 295 -16.41 -9.24 11.07
CA ASN A 295 -17.37 -10.03 10.33
C ASN A 295 -17.96 -9.18 9.20
N ASN A 296 -17.64 -9.54 7.95
CA ASN A 296 -18.05 -8.84 6.74
C ASN A 296 -19.18 -9.62 6.05
N SER A 297 -20.19 -8.92 5.55
CA SER A 297 -21.39 -9.52 4.95
C SER A 297 -21.19 -10.06 3.53
N TRP A 298 -20.04 -9.85 2.88
CA TRP A 298 -19.81 -10.24 1.48
C TRP A 298 -19.97 -11.75 1.21
N GLY A 299 -19.79 -12.59 2.21
CA GLY A 299 -20.10 -14.02 2.08
C GLY A 299 -21.54 -14.32 1.65
N SER A 300 -22.47 -13.36 1.82
CA SER A 300 -23.82 -13.38 1.28
C SER A 300 -23.95 -12.67 -0.08
N GLY A 301 -22.88 -12.04 -0.55
CA GLY A 301 -22.85 -11.23 -1.77
C GLY A 301 -23.87 -10.09 -1.72
N MET A 302 -24.39 -9.72 -2.88
CA MET A 302 -25.38 -8.65 -3.03
C MET A 302 -26.76 -8.97 -2.40
N THR A 303 -26.94 -10.12 -1.75
CA THR A 303 -28.25 -10.53 -1.18
C THR A 303 -28.46 -10.05 0.25
N ILE A 304 -27.50 -9.35 0.83
CA ILE A 304 -27.63 -8.76 2.17
C ILE A 304 -28.91 -7.91 2.28
N ASP A 305 -29.67 -8.13 3.34
CA ASP A 305 -30.86 -7.36 3.70
C ASP A 305 -30.92 -7.12 5.21
N GLU A 306 -31.91 -6.36 5.66
CA GLU A 306 -32.05 -5.99 7.09
C GLU A 306 -32.21 -7.22 7.99
N ALA A 307 -32.91 -8.26 7.55
CA ALA A 307 -33.15 -9.46 8.34
C ALA A 307 -31.85 -10.28 8.51
N LEU A 308 -31.12 -10.48 7.42
CA LEU A 308 -29.83 -11.16 7.43
C LEU A 308 -28.79 -10.36 8.21
N ALA A 309 -28.70 -9.02 7.99
CA ALA A 309 -27.79 -8.15 8.72
C ALA A 309 -28.03 -8.24 10.24
N LYS A 310 -29.28 -8.19 10.70
CA LYS A 310 -29.61 -8.36 12.13
C LYS A 310 -29.26 -9.76 12.67
N LYS A 311 -29.37 -10.78 11.84
CA LYS A 311 -28.98 -12.15 12.22
C LYS A 311 -27.45 -12.26 12.36
N MET A 312 -26.70 -11.79 11.35
CA MET A 312 -25.24 -11.78 11.35
C MET A 312 -24.67 -10.91 12.49
N LEU A 313 -25.31 -9.78 12.79
CA LEU A 313 -24.89 -8.87 13.85
C LEU A 313 -24.98 -9.55 15.24
N ARG A 314 -26.10 -10.25 15.53
CA ARG A 314 -26.23 -11.03 16.79
C ARG A 314 -25.21 -12.15 16.86
N ASP A 315 -24.96 -12.79 15.73
CA ASP A 315 -23.97 -13.86 15.61
C ASP A 315 -22.54 -13.33 15.83
N SER A 316 -22.26 -12.14 15.31
CA SER A 316 -20.99 -11.44 15.54
C SER A 316 -20.73 -11.18 17.03
N ALA A 317 -21.75 -10.74 17.74
CA ALA A 317 -21.64 -10.52 19.19
C ALA A 317 -21.42 -11.86 19.94
N ASP A 318 -22.13 -12.93 19.59
CA ASP A 318 -21.96 -14.27 20.19
C ASP A 318 -20.57 -14.87 19.94
N LEU A 319 -20.00 -14.64 18.75
CA LEU A 319 -18.67 -15.12 18.37
C LEU A 319 -17.54 -14.16 18.81
N HIS A 320 -17.90 -13.06 19.47
CA HIS A 320 -16.95 -12.05 19.99
C HIS A 320 -16.14 -11.34 18.89
N PHE A 321 -16.74 -11.06 17.74
CA PHE A 321 -16.18 -10.09 16.80
C PHE A 321 -16.09 -8.69 17.41
N GLU A 322 -15.35 -7.80 16.79
CA GLU A 322 -15.15 -6.43 17.25
C GLU A 322 -15.79 -5.39 16.30
N MET A 323 -16.03 -5.79 15.06
CA MET A 323 -16.71 -4.99 14.05
C MET A 323 -17.66 -5.86 13.22
N PHE A 324 -18.83 -5.31 12.89
CA PHE A 324 -19.72 -5.83 11.87
C PHE A 324 -19.67 -4.88 10.67
N HIS A 325 -19.38 -5.43 9.50
CA HIS A 325 -19.21 -4.67 8.27
C HIS A 325 -20.27 -5.09 7.26
N ILE A 326 -21.08 -4.15 6.81
CA ILE A 326 -21.96 -4.34 5.66
C ILE A 326 -21.21 -3.97 4.39
N ASP A 327 -20.92 -4.98 3.59
CA ASP A 327 -20.31 -4.89 2.26
C ASP A 327 -21.32 -4.43 1.20
N ALA A 328 -20.96 -4.45 -0.07
CA ALA A 328 -21.80 -4.05 -1.18
C ALA A 328 -23.17 -4.76 -1.17
N GLY A 329 -24.19 -4.07 -1.68
CA GLY A 329 -25.55 -4.62 -1.81
C GLY A 329 -26.61 -3.95 -0.95
N TRP A 330 -26.22 -3.02 -0.07
CA TRP A 330 -27.15 -2.28 0.79
C TRP A 330 -27.83 -1.08 0.10
N PHE A 331 -27.21 -0.54 -0.93
CA PHE A 331 -27.57 0.72 -1.61
C PHE A 331 -28.55 0.48 -2.78
N ARG A 332 -29.22 1.54 -3.22
CA ARG A 332 -30.14 1.51 -4.36
C ARG A 332 -29.42 1.31 -5.70
N GLY A 333 -28.21 1.81 -5.84
CA GLY A 333 -27.35 1.70 -7.01
C GLY A 333 -26.05 2.45 -6.82
N VAL A 334 -25.03 2.14 -7.60
CA VAL A 334 -23.75 2.86 -7.60
C VAL A 334 -24.01 4.34 -7.87
N GLY A 335 -23.42 5.22 -7.06
CA GLY A 335 -23.68 6.66 -7.09
C GLY A 335 -24.96 7.10 -6.37
N ASP A 336 -25.77 6.16 -5.91
CA ASP A 336 -26.98 6.40 -5.12
C ASP A 336 -26.84 5.74 -3.74
N TRP A 337 -26.08 6.39 -2.87
CA TRP A 337 -25.64 5.86 -1.57
C TRP A 337 -26.72 6.02 -0.49
N TYR A 338 -27.94 5.57 -0.82
CA TYR A 338 -29.05 5.44 0.10
C TYR A 338 -29.48 3.99 0.20
N PRO A 339 -29.93 3.52 1.37
CA PRO A 339 -30.36 2.14 1.55
C PRO A 339 -31.49 1.76 0.56
N ASP A 340 -31.40 0.60 -0.05
CA ASP A 340 -32.48 0.05 -0.86
C ASP A 340 -33.69 -0.22 0.05
N PRO A 341 -34.83 0.47 -0.12
CA PRO A 341 -35.99 0.31 0.78
C PRO A 341 -36.64 -1.09 0.71
N LYS A 342 -36.37 -1.87 -0.33
CA LYS A 342 -36.83 -3.26 -0.42
C LYS A 342 -36.00 -4.20 0.47
N LYS A 343 -34.71 -3.88 0.65
CA LYS A 343 -33.78 -4.66 1.46
C LYS A 343 -33.68 -4.13 2.89
N PHE A 344 -33.66 -2.81 3.04
CA PHE A 344 -33.51 -2.10 4.31
C PHE A 344 -34.68 -1.12 4.52
N PRO A 345 -35.90 -1.63 4.80
CA PRO A 345 -37.09 -0.78 4.92
C PRO A 345 -37.01 0.22 6.07
N ASN A 346 -36.16 -0.04 7.09
CA ASN A 346 -35.92 0.87 8.22
C ASN A 346 -34.58 1.64 8.11
N GLY A 347 -33.89 1.53 6.96
CA GLY A 347 -32.56 2.12 6.76
C GLY A 347 -31.44 1.41 7.50
N LEU A 348 -30.25 2.03 7.56
CA LEU A 348 -29.07 1.44 8.21
C LEU A 348 -28.88 1.86 9.67
N VAL A 349 -29.42 3.02 10.07
CA VAL A 349 -29.25 3.56 11.43
C VAL A 349 -29.64 2.57 12.53
N PRO A 350 -30.79 1.85 12.44
CA PRO A 350 -31.14 0.85 13.47
C PRO A 350 -30.16 -0.32 13.56
N ILE A 351 -29.41 -0.61 12.48
CA ILE A 351 -28.39 -1.66 12.47
C ILE A 351 -27.11 -1.15 13.13
N ALA A 352 -26.69 0.07 12.79
CA ALA A 352 -25.55 0.72 13.43
C ALA A 352 -25.76 0.89 14.95
N ASP A 353 -26.91 1.38 15.37
CA ASP A 353 -27.27 1.53 16.79
C ASP A 353 -27.27 0.19 17.52
N GLU A 354 -27.77 -0.87 16.90
CA GLU A 354 -27.74 -2.22 17.47
C GLU A 354 -26.31 -2.78 17.56
N ALA A 355 -25.44 -2.51 16.55
CA ALA A 355 -24.03 -2.85 16.60
C ALA A 355 -23.37 -2.21 17.83
N HIS A 356 -23.55 -0.91 17.98
CA HIS A 356 -22.99 -0.15 19.11
C HIS A 356 -23.54 -0.64 20.45
N ARG A 357 -24.85 -0.94 20.54
CA ARG A 357 -25.47 -1.50 21.72
C ARG A 357 -24.87 -2.86 22.13
N LEU A 358 -24.44 -3.65 21.14
CA LEU A 358 -23.78 -4.94 21.35
C LEU A 358 -22.26 -4.80 21.60
N GLY A 359 -21.73 -3.58 21.60
CA GLY A 359 -20.31 -3.30 21.80
C GLY A 359 -19.44 -3.55 20.54
N LEU A 360 -20.08 -3.63 19.37
CA LEU A 360 -19.41 -3.79 18.08
C LEU A 360 -19.25 -2.43 17.40
N LYS A 361 -18.20 -2.27 16.62
CA LYS A 361 -18.07 -1.20 15.63
C LYS A 361 -18.92 -1.51 14.41
N PHE A 362 -19.29 -0.45 13.66
CA PHE A 362 -20.06 -0.58 12.43
C PHE A 362 -19.29 -0.05 11.23
N GLY A 363 -19.11 -0.89 10.20
CA GLY A 363 -18.43 -0.56 8.96
C GLY A 363 -19.35 -0.64 7.74
N LEU A 364 -19.02 0.13 6.70
CA LEU A 364 -19.82 0.20 5.48
C LEU A 364 -18.93 0.33 4.23
N TRP A 365 -19.23 -0.48 3.20
CA TRP A 365 -18.67 -0.44 1.87
C TRP A 365 -19.29 0.67 1.02
N VAL A 366 -18.46 1.44 0.30
CA VAL A 366 -18.91 2.51 -0.63
C VAL A 366 -17.93 2.65 -1.80
N ASP A 367 -18.44 2.77 -3.03
CA ASP A 367 -17.69 3.21 -4.21
C ASP A 367 -18.06 4.65 -4.57
N TRP A 368 -17.57 5.60 -3.80
CA TRP A 368 -17.95 7.02 -3.92
C TRP A 368 -17.27 7.77 -5.07
N THR A 369 -16.48 7.10 -5.90
CA THR A 369 -15.78 7.70 -7.05
C THR A 369 -16.55 7.59 -8.36
N GLN A 370 -17.79 7.07 -8.31
CA GLN A 370 -18.62 6.87 -9.49
C GLN A 370 -19.97 7.58 -9.39
N ALA A 371 -20.45 8.09 -10.55
CA ALA A 371 -21.82 8.56 -10.73
C ALA A 371 -22.71 7.43 -11.22
N ALA A 372 -23.96 7.42 -10.79
CA ALA A 372 -24.95 6.47 -11.25
C ALA A 372 -25.24 6.59 -12.76
N LEU A 373 -25.43 5.46 -13.43
CA LEU A 373 -25.82 5.42 -14.85
C LEU A 373 -27.30 5.73 -15.03
N ASP A 374 -28.11 5.29 -14.09
CA ASP A 374 -29.55 5.54 -14.05
C ASP A 374 -30.05 5.40 -12.62
N THR A 375 -30.79 6.39 -12.13
CA THR A 375 -31.43 6.34 -10.82
C THR A 375 -32.87 6.77 -10.94
N GLU A 376 -33.75 6.10 -10.21
CA GLU A 376 -35.18 6.43 -10.16
C GLU A 376 -35.52 7.57 -9.19
N GLN A 377 -34.60 8.02 -8.30
CA GLN A 377 -34.98 8.82 -7.13
C GLN A 377 -33.98 9.93 -6.74
N GLY A 378 -33.50 10.70 -7.68
CA GLY A 378 -32.83 11.96 -7.33
C GLY A 378 -31.38 11.85 -6.87
N ALA A 379 -30.74 10.68 -6.98
CA ALA A 379 -29.30 10.57 -6.83
C ALA A 379 -28.58 11.20 -8.02
N LEU A 380 -27.31 11.54 -7.82
CA LEU A 380 -26.47 12.05 -8.88
C LEU A 380 -26.32 11.02 -10.00
N ASN A 381 -26.77 11.38 -11.18
CA ASN A 381 -26.71 10.50 -12.32
C ASN A 381 -26.09 11.19 -13.54
N VAL A 382 -25.45 10.42 -14.39
CA VAL A 382 -24.72 10.92 -15.56
C VAL A 382 -25.59 11.64 -16.60
N ARG A 383 -26.91 11.54 -16.52
CA ARG A 383 -27.86 12.26 -17.38
C ARG A 383 -28.06 13.71 -16.94
N ASP A 384 -27.71 14.04 -15.69
CA ASP A 384 -27.66 15.43 -15.26
C ASP A 384 -26.47 16.11 -15.98
N PRO A 385 -26.70 17.23 -16.71
CA PRO A 385 -25.64 17.93 -17.43
C PRO A 385 -24.47 18.35 -16.55
N LYS A 386 -24.71 18.67 -15.27
CA LYS A 386 -23.67 19.01 -14.30
C LYS A 386 -22.80 17.78 -14.00
N VAL A 387 -23.41 16.66 -13.68
CA VAL A 387 -22.70 15.41 -13.36
C VAL A 387 -22.01 14.84 -14.60
N ASN A 388 -22.65 14.92 -15.77
CA ASN A 388 -22.03 14.50 -17.03
C ASN A 388 -20.75 15.29 -17.34
N ASN A 389 -20.64 16.53 -16.87
CA ASN A 389 -19.43 17.33 -17.00
C ASN A 389 -18.31 16.90 -16.01
N TRP A 390 -18.61 16.14 -14.97
CA TRP A 390 -17.61 15.67 -13.98
C TRP A 390 -17.00 14.33 -14.32
N VAL A 391 -17.68 13.51 -15.16
CA VAL A 391 -17.22 12.17 -15.49
C VAL A 391 -16.21 12.17 -16.62
N VAL A 392 -15.33 11.17 -16.65
CA VAL A 392 -14.19 11.07 -17.57
C VAL A 392 -14.58 10.96 -19.05
N ALA A 393 -15.79 10.49 -19.37
CA ALA A 393 -16.28 10.32 -20.74
C ALA A 393 -17.80 10.24 -20.77
N ASP A 394 -18.39 10.43 -21.99
CA ASP A 394 -19.79 10.19 -22.19
C ASP A 394 -20.14 8.72 -22.04
N THR A 395 -21.23 8.43 -21.35
CA THR A 395 -21.73 7.09 -21.17
C THR A 395 -22.36 6.58 -22.48
N PRO A 396 -21.95 5.43 -23.03
CA PRO A 396 -22.57 4.88 -24.22
C PRO A 396 -24.08 4.65 -24.06
N ALA A 397 -24.86 4.95 -25.10
CA ALA A 397 -26.31 4.82 -25.06
C ALA A 397 -26.82 3.39 -24.83
N ASP A 398 -26.02 2.40 -25.25
CA ASP A 398 -26.29 0.96 -25.05
C ASP A 398 -25.78 0.41 -23.72
N TRP A 399 -25.17 1.24 -22.88
CA TRP A 399 -24.68 0.86 -21.55
C TRP A 399 -25.84 0.69 -20.57
N LYS A 400 -25.97 -0.51 -20.01
CA LYS A 400 -27.03 -0.80 -19.05
C LYS A 400 -26.49 -0.75 -17.62
N PRO A 401 -27.28 -0.25 -16.66
CA PRO A 401 -26.94 -0.35 -15.25
C PRO A 401 -26.74 -1.81 -14.82
N GLU A 402 -25.70 -2.06 -14.04
CA GLU A 402 -25.44 -3.32 -13.35
C GLU A 402 -24.99 -3.03 -11.92
N PRO A 403 -24.97 -4.01 -11.01
CA PRO A 403 -24.74 -3.78 -9.59
C PRO A 403 -23.50 -2.94 -9.25
N PHE A 404 -22.41 -3.05 -9.99
CA PHE A 404 -21.16 -2.28 -9.74
C PHE A 404 -20.84 -1.27 -10.86
N LYS A 405 -21.79 -0.97 -11.72
CA LYS A 405 -21.57 -0.06 -12.85
C LYS A 405 -22.01 1.36 -12.55
N GLY A 406 -21.04 2.21 -12.49
CA GLY A 406 -21.19 3.66 -12.55
C GLY A 406 -20.23 4.22 -13.60
N GLN A 407 -20.18 5.53 -13.70
CA GLN A 407 -19.23 6.26 -14.52
C GLN A 407 -18.26 7.01 -13.62
N THR A 408 -16.96 6.76 -13.82
CA THR A 408 -15.89 7.31 -12.97
C THR A 408 -15.88 8.84 -13.03
N PHE A 409 -15.82 9.49 -11.87
CA PHE A 409 -15.54 10.92 -11.76
C PHE A 409 -14.08 11.23 -12.10
N ASP A 410 -13.85 12.36 -12.72
CA ASP A 410 -12.56 13.02 -12.69
C ASP A 410 -12.47 13.85 -11.41
N LEU A 411 -11.89 13.30 -10.36
CA LEU A 411 -11.72 13.98 -9.07
C LEU A 411 -10.78 15.19 -9.14
N GLY A 412 -10.03 15.36 -10.24
CA GLY A 412 -9.29 16.59 -10.52
C GLY A 412 -10.21 17.79 -10.78
N VAL A 413 -11.50 17.56 -11.06
CA VAL A 413 -12.52 18.64 -11.21
C VAL A 413 -12.96 19.09 -9.82
N PRO A 414 -12.78 20.38 -9.44
CA PRO A 414 -13.03 20.86 -8.08
C PRO A 414 -14.45 20.58 -7.59
N GLU A 415 -15.45 20.78 -8.45
CA GLU A 415 -16.86 20.56 -8.10
C GLU A 415 -17.19 19.07 -7.87
N ALA A 416 -16.52 18.17 -8.62
CA ALA A 416 -16.66 16.73 -8.40
C ALA A 416 -16.00 16.31 -7.07
N GLN A 417 -14.84 16.86 -6.77
CA GLN A 417 -14.15 16.64 -5.49
C GLN A 417 -14.99 17.16 -4.31
N GLU A 418 -15.54 18.37 -4.40
CA GLU A 418 -16.39 18.95 -3.35
C GLU A 418 -17.63 18.08 -3.09
N TRP A 419 -18.29 17.63 -4.16
CA TRP A 419 -19.43 16.74 -4.02
C TRP A 419 -19.04 15.41 -3.37
N ALA A 420 -17.98 14.76 -3.84
CA ALA A 420 -17.52 13.48 -3.28
C ALA A 420 -17.17 13.63 -1.79
N GLN A 421 -16.47 14.70 -1.41
CA GLN A 421 -16.20 15.02 0.00
C GLN A 421 -17.49 15.14 0.81
N GLY A 422 -18.47 15.90 0.31
CA GLY A 422 -19.76 16.08 0.99
C GLY A 422 -20.53 14.76 1.13
N GLU A 423 -20.48 13.91 0.13
CA GLU A 423 -21.19 12.63 0.14
C GLU A 423 -20.58 11.62 1.13
N VAL A 424 -19.25 11.48 1.18
CA VAL A 424 -18.62 10.59 2.17
C VAL A 424 -18.80 11.10 3.60
N GLU A 425 -18.75 12.42 3.82
CA GLU A 425 -19.06 13.02 5.13
C GLU A 425 -20.51 12.74 5.57
N ARG A 426 -21.46 12.84 4.63
CA ARG A 426 -22.86 12.49 4.88
C ARG A 426 -22.99 11.01 5.26
N ILE A 427 -22.40 10.11 4.48
CA ILE A 427 -22.47 8.67 4.72
C ILE A 427 -21.91 8.31 6.11
N VAL A 428 -20.73 8.83 6.46
CA VAL A 428 -20.10 8.60 7.77
C VAL A 428 -21.01 9.10 8.89
N SER A 429 -21.58 10.30 8.75
CA SER A 429 -22.39 10.93 9.79
C SER A 429 -23.80 10.32 9.88
N ASP A 430 -24.50 10.17 8.75
CA ASP A 430 -25.89 9.70 8.71
C ASP A 430 -26.03 8.24 9.16
N TYR A 431 -25.01 7.40 8.89
CA TYR A 431 -25.06 5.96 9.22
C TYR A 431 -24.20 5.60 10.43
N HIS A 432 -23.69 6.60 11.18
CA HIS A 432 -22.93 6.44 12.42
C HIS A 432 -21.72 5.48 12.28
N LEU A 433 -20.91 5.67 11.23
CA LEU A 433 -19.85 4.74 10.89
C LEU A 433 -18.64 4.83 11.84
N ASP A 434 -18.08 3.70 12.20
CA ASP A 434 -16.74 3.55 12.79
C ASP A 434 -15.68 3.20 11.74
N MET A 435 -16.10 2.71 10.58
CA MET A 435 -15.22 2.36 9.47
C MET A 435 -15.90 2.63 8.13
N LEU A 436 -15.15 3.19 7.20
CA LEU A 436 -15.53 3.35 5.79
C LEU A 436 -14.56 2.54 4.93
N GLU A 437 -15.11 1.60 4.17
CA GLU A 437 -14.38 0.94 3.07
C GLU A 437 -14.60 1.72 1.78
N HIS A 438 -13.50 1.97 1.07
CA HIS A 438 -13.56 2.41 -0.32
C HIS A 438 -13.12 1.28 -1.24
N ASP A 439 -14.02 0.87 -2.10
CA ASP A 439 -13.79 -0.15 -3.11
C ASP A 439 -14.29 0.33 -4.48
N GLY A 440 -14.05 -0.45 -5.50
CA GLY A 440 -14.51 -0.22 -6.87
C GLY A 440 -13.46 0.32 -7.83
N TYR A 441 -13.90 1.07 -8.85
CA TYR A 441 -13.05 1.50 -9.96
C TYR A 441 -12.71 2.99 -9.87
N LEU A 442 -11.99 3.35 -9.17
CA LEU A 442 -11.41 4.37 -8.45
C LEU A 442 -10.96 5.65 -9.10
N VAL A 443 -9.74 5.91 -9.03
CA VAL A 443 -9.12 7.15 -9.45
C VAL A 443 -8.95 7.15 -10.96
N ALA A 444 -9.48 8.17 -11.64
CA ALA A 444 -9.39 8.30 -13.09
C ALA A 444 -7.96 8.15 -13.62
N GLN A 445 -7.77 7.30 -14.63
CA GLN A 445 -6.49 7.08 -15.28
C GLN A 445 -6.34 7.88 -16.58
N GLY A 446 -7.45 8.30 -17.16
CA GLY A 446 -7.55 9.14 -18.33
C GLY A 446 -8.91 9.84 -18.38
N CYS A 447 -9.02 10.90 -19.20
CA CYS A 447 -10.24 11.67 -19.36
C CYS A 447 -10.31 12.23 -20.78
N ILE A 448 -11.48 12.21 -21.44
CA ILE A 448 -11.65 12.76 -22.79
C ILE A 448 -12.17 14.20 -22.81
N ARG A 449 -12.41 14.78 -21.63
CA ARG A 449 -12.96 16.14 -21.51
C ARG A 449 -11.91 17.19 -21.88
N THR A 450 -12.35 18.28 -22.45
CA THR A 450 -11.50 19.41 -22.86
C THR A 450 -11.57 20.60 -21.90
N ASN A 451 -12.57 20.61 -21.03
CA ASN A 451 -12.85 21.68 -20.06
C ASN A 451 -12.42 21.37 -18.62
N HIS A 452 -11.75 20.24 -18.43
CA HIS A 452 -11.19 19.85 -17.13
C HIS A 452 -9.80 20.49 -16.88
N PRO A 453 -9.31 20.48 -15.62
CA PRO A 453 -8.03 21.13 -15.28
C PRO A 453 -6.79 20.47 -15.88
N HIS A 454 -6.87 19.20 -16.23
CA HIS A 454 -5.75 18.43 -16.81
C HIS A 454 -5.41 18.82 -18.28
N ALA A 455 -4.34 18.25 -18.82
CA ALA A 455 -3.95 18.43 -20.21
C ALA A 455 -5.09 17.99 -21.17
N PRO A 456 -5.28 18.69 -22.30
CA PRO A 456 -6.31 18.32 -23.28
C PRO A 456 -6.12 16.89 -23.82
N PRO A 457 -7.19 16.19 -24.19
CA PRO A 457 -7.10 14.86 -24.75
C PRO A 457 -6.31 14.85 -26.07
N ASP A 458 -5.47 13.83 -26.25
CA ASP A 458 -4.72 13.58 -27.47
C ASP A 458 -5.27 12.32 -28.15
N PRO A 459 -5.87 12.43 -29.35
CA PRO A 459 -6.44 11.30 -30.05
C PRO A 459 -5.43 10.16 -30.32
N ALA A 460 -4.13 10.48 -30.44
CA ALA A 460 -3.08 9.48 -30.64
C ALA A 460 -2.86 8.58 -29.43
N ASN A 461 -3.19 9.07 -28.23
CA ASN A 461 -3.03 8.36 -26.96
C ASN A 461 -4.36 7.88 -26.35
N LEU A 462 -5.48 8.13 -27.03
CA LEU A 462 -6.79 7.77 -26.52
C LEU A 462 -6.98 6.24 -26.52
N ARG A 463 -7.20 5.69 -25.32
CA ARG A 463 -7.54 4.29 -25.11
C ARG A 463 -8.78 4.21 -24.24
N ILE A 464 -9.85 3.65 -24.80
CA ILE A 464 -11.10 3.39 -24.10
C ILE A 464 -11.32 1.88 -24.08
N ARG A 465 -11.45 1.31 -22.90
CA ARG A 465 -11.76 -0.10 -22.74
C ARG A 465 -13.26 -0.27 -22.51
N LYS A 466 -13.88 -1.10 -23.37
CA LYS A 466 -15.23 -1.62 -23.17
C LYS A 466 -15.11 -3.10 -22.83
N ALA A 467 -15.15 -3.44 -21.57
CA ALA A 467 -15.37 -4.83 -21.13
C ALA A 467 -16.85 -5.04 -20.82
N ALA A 468 -17.30 -6.30 -20.75
CA ALA A 468 -18.70 -6.60 -20.43
C ALA A 468 -19.17 -5.97 -19.10
N SER A 469 -18.24 -5.73 -18.18
CA SER A 469 -18.48 -5.19 -16.84
C SER A 469 -17.91 -3.78 -16.59
N SER A 470 -17.18 -3.16 -17.52
CA SER A 470 -16.57 -1.86 -17.25
C SER A 470 -16.42 -1.00 -18.52
N PHE A 471 -16.64 0.29 -18.35
CA PHE A 471 -16.33 1.31 -19.36
C PHE A 471 -15.30 2.27 -18.75
N ARG A 472 -14.12 2.37 -19.39
CA ARG A 472 -13.00 3.12 -18.82
C ARG A 472 -12.24 3.90 -19.86
N VAL A 473 -11.76 5.06 -19.48
CA VAL A 473 -10.72 5.78 -20.20
C VAL A 473 -9.39 5.44 -19.52
N GLU A 474 -8.63 4.52 -20.12
CA GLU A 474 -7.34 4.08 -19.58
C GLU A 474 -6.23 5.10 -19.85
N SER A 475 -6.34 5.81 -20.97
CA SER A 475 -5.41 6.86 -21.35
C SER A 475 -6.06 7.74 -22.39
N SER A 476 -5.86 9.04 -22.33
CA SER A 476 -6.39 9.98 -23.32
C SER A 476 -5.42 11.06 -23.72
N ASN A 477 -4.58 11.53 -22.81
CA ASN A 477 -3.79 12.74 -22.98
C ASN A 477 -2.44 12.63 -22.30
N SER A 478 -2.43 12.64 -20.96
CA SER A 478 -1.21 12.49 -20.19
C SER A 478 -1.49 11.80 -18.86
N THR A 479 -0.46 11.50 -18.09
CA THR A 479 -0.59 10.92 -16.76
C THR A 479 -1.00 11.95 -15.70
N ASP A 480 -1.19 13.22 -16.05
CA ASP A 480 -1.62 14.25 -15.08
C ASP A 480 -3.09 14.09 -14.66
N VAL A 481 -3.94 13.43 -15.45
CA VAL A 481 -5.28 13.03 -15.01
C VAL A 481 -5.19 12.16 -13.76
N SER A 482 -4.42 11.08 -13.81
CA SER A 482 -4.19 10.19 -12.67
C SER A 482 -3.51 10.92 -11.50
N PHE A 483 -2.58 11.82 -11.77
CA PHE A 483 -1.89 12.61 -10.77
C PHE A 483 -2.85 13.51 -9.99
N HIS A 484 -3.66 14.32 -10.66
CA HIS A 484 -4.61 15.22 -10.01
C HIS A 484 -5.73 14.48 -9.29
N ALA A 485 -6.28 13.43 -9.91
CA ALA A 485 -7.33 12.63 -9.32
C ALA A 485 -6.85 11.90 -8.05
N THR A 486 -5.61 11.36 -8.04
CA THR A 486 -5.03 10.74 -6.84
C THR A 486 -4.80 11.75 -5.72
N ARG A 487 -4.33 12.95 -6.02
CA ARG A 487 -4.17 14.02 -5.01
C ARG A 487 -5.50 14.46 -4.42
N ALA A 488 -6.54 14.55 -5.24
CA ALA A 488 -7.89 14.85 -4.78
C ALA A 488 -8.44 13.77 -3.86
N TYR A 489 -8.23 12.51 -4.23
CA TYR A 489 -8.54 11.35 -3.39
C TYR A 489 -7.87 11.44 -2.01
N TYR A 490 -6.58 11.72 -1.97
CA TYR A 490 -5.84 11.91 -0.71
C TYR A 490 -6.36 13.08 0.12
N SER A 491 -6.77 14.18 -0.54
CA SER A 491 -7.37 15.32 0.15
C SER A 491 -8.68 14.96 0.85
N ILE A 492 -9.53 14.16 0.20
CA ILE A 492 -10.78 13.65 0.78
C ILE A 492 -10.50 12.80 2.02
N TYR A 493 -9.56 11.85 1.94
CA TYR A 493 -9.17 11.02 3.08
C TYR A 493 -8.55 11.83 4.23
N SER A 494 -7.72 12.82 3.90
CA SER A 494 -7.13 13.70 4.91
C SER A 494 -8.20 14.54 5.64
N ASN A 495 -9.23 14.98 4.92
CA ASN A 495 -10.36 15.69 5.51
C ASN A 495 -11.22 14.77 6.39
N LEU A 496 -11.53 13.55 5.93
CA LEU A 496 -12.21 12.54 6.74
C LEU A 496 -11.45 12.26 8.04
N ARG A 497 -10.15 12.06 7.96
CA ARG A 497 -9.28 11.86 9.13
C ARG A 497 -9.33 13.02 10.10
N LYS A 498 -9.32 14.25 9.60
CA LYS A 498 -9.40 15.46 10.41
C LYS A 498 -10.75 15.61 11.10
N ASN A 499 -11.84 15.33 10.37
CA ASN A 499 -13.22 15.53 10.86
C ASN A 499 -13.68 14.36 11.73
N HIS A 500 -13.19 13.15 11.44
CA HIS A 500 -13.55 11.89 12.12
C HIS A 500 -12.28 11.13 12.55
N PRO A 501 -11.53 11.60 13.58
CA PRO A 501 -10.22 11.05 13.92
C PRO A 501 -10.24 9.60 14.43
N GLN A 502 -11.41 9.07 14.81
CA GLN A 502 -11.61 7.68 15.25
C GLN A 502 -12.12 6.76 14.13
N LEU A 503 -12.47 7.33 12.97
CA LEU A 503 -12.93 6.55 11.82
C LEU A 503 -11.78 5.72 11.25
N LEU A 504 -11.99 4.43 11.09
CA LEU A 504 -11.09 3.57 10.33
C LEU A 504 -11.36 3.70 8.84
N LEU A 505 -10.31 3.76 8.05
CA LEU A 505 -10.38 3.88 6.60
C LEU A 505 -9.74 2.65 5.96
N GLU A 506 -10.56 1.79 5.40
CA GLU A 506 -10.14 0.66 4.60
C GLU A 506 -9.98 1.07 3.13
N ILE A 507 -8.93 0.58 2.50
CA ILE A 507 -8.68 0.77 1.07
C ILE A 507 -8.68 -0.60 0.41
N CYS A 508 -9.77 -0.94 -0.27
CA CYS A 508 -9.92 -2.18 -1.02
C CYS A 508 -9.49 -1.98 -2.49
N ASN A 509 -10.24 -1.21 -3.22
CA ASN A 509 -9.95 -0.89 -4.59
C ASN A 509 -9.89 -2.13 -5.49
N ASP A 510 -11.01 -2.86 -5.57
CA ASP A 510 -11.13 -4.09 -6.37
C ASP A 510 -10.01 -5.10 -5.99
N GLY A 511 -9.77 -5.21 -4.70
CA GLY A 511 -8.83 -6.11 -4.02
C GLY A 511 -7.37 -5.91 -4.35
N GLY A 512 -6.60 -5.41 -3.40
CA GLY A 512 -5.14 -5.37 -3.49
C GLY A 512 -4.52 -4.46 -4.54
N ARG A 513 -5.30 -3.62 -5.24
CA ARG A 513 -4.75 -2.72 -6.29
C ARG A 513 -4.12 -1.46 -5.72
N MET A 514 -4.53 -1.04 -4.54
CA MET A 514 -3.92 0.08 -3.82
C MET A 514 -3.07 -0.36 -2.62
N VAL A 515 -2.52 -1.56 -2.65
CA VAL A 515 -1.52 -2.00 -1.67
C VAL A 515 -0.20 -1.34 -2.00
N ASP A 516 0.01 -0.15 -1.45
CA ASP A 516 1.19 0.69 -1.70
C ASP A 516 1.45 1.70 -0.56
N PHE A 517 2.58 2.41 -0.62
CA PHE A 517 2.97 3.35 0.43
C PHE A 517 2.15 4.64 0.42
N GLY A 518 1.63 5.08 -0.73
CA GLY A 518 0.74 6.22 -0.81
C GLY A 518 -0.57 5.96 -0.07
N SER A 519 -1.16 4.79 -0.27
CA SER A 519 -2.33 4.35 0.48
C SER A 519 -2.05 4.19 1.97
N ALA A 520 -0.85 3.72 2.37
CA ALA A 520 -0.46 3.61 3.77
C ALA A 520 -0.44 4.95 4.51
N THR A 521 -0.26 6.08 3.80
CA THR A 521 -0.31 7.42 4.42
C THR A 521 -1.72 7.92 4.69
N HIS A 522 -2.72 7.32 4.04
CA HIS A 522 -4.10 7.83 4.06
C HIS A 522 -5.12 6.85 4.64
N GLY A 523 -4.94 5.54 4.44
CA GLY A 523 -5.76 4.48 5.02
C GLY A 523 -5.18 3.90 6.30
N ASP A 524 -5.98 3.07 6.99
CA ASP A 524 -5.55 2.33 8.17
C ASP A 524 -5.17 0.88 7.85
N TYR A 525 -5.78 0.31 6.82
CA TYR A 525 -5.49 -1.04 6.36
C TYR A 525 -5.98 -1.25 4.91
N PHE A 526 -5.56 -2.35 4.29
CA PHE A 526 -5.89 -2.68 2.91
C PHE A 526 -6.47 -4.06 2.77
N SER A 527 -7.45 -4.23 1.90
CA SER A 527 -7.70 -5.50 1.24
C SER A 527 -6.48 -5.87 0.37
N ILE A 528 -5.93 -7.06 0.53
CA ILE A 528 -4.73 -7.48 -0.20
C ILE A 528 -5.01 -8.28 -1.46
N THR A 529 -6.20 -8.85 -1.60
CA THR A 529 -6.66 -9.60 -2.78
C THR A 529 -8.15 -9.90 -2.70
N ASP A 530 -8.84 -9.98 -3.84
CA ASP A 530 -10.25 -10.42 -3.93
C ASP A 530 -10.39 -11.93 -4.09
N THR A 531 -9.35 -12.70 -3.90
CA THR A 531 -9.44 -14.15 -3.89
C THR A 531 -9.30 -14.66 -2.46
N TYR A 532 -10.38 -15.18 -1.92
CA TYR A 532 -10.59 -15.41 -0.50
C TYR A 532 -10.27 -16.84 -0.01
N ASP A 533 -9.67 -17.67 -0.86
CA ASP A 533 -9.20 -18.99 -0.45
C ASP A 533 -7.91 -18.90 0.38
N PRO A 534 -7.64 -19.88 1.26
CA PRO A 534 -6.50 -19.85 2.17
C PRO A 534 -5.14 -19.68 1.49
N LEU A 535 -4.96 -20.27 0.30
CA LEU A 535 -3.69 -20.18 -0.43
C LEU A 535 -3.47 -18.79 -1.01
N SER A 536 -4.49 -18.23 -1.68
CA SER A 536 -4.41 -16.89 -2.28
C SER A 536 -4.18 -15.82 -1.22
N ASN A 537 -4.84 -15.91 -0.07
CA ASN A 537 -4.58 -15.03 1.06
C ASN A 537 -3.13 -15.11 1.55
N ARG A 538 -2.60 -16.33 1.77
CA ARG A 538 -1.21 -16.49 2.20
C ARG A 538 -0.21 -16.01 1.16
N ARG A 539 -0.48 -16.18 -0.15
CA ARG A 539 0.35 -15.65 -1.24
C ARG A 539 0.42 -14.13 -1.23
N ALA A 540 -0.74 -13.46 -1.23
CA ALA A 540 -0.83 -12.01 -1.21
C ALA A 540 -0.21 -11.43 0.07
N PHE A 541 -0.45 -12.08 1.22
CA PHE A 541 0.16 -11.70 2.49
C PHE A 541 1.68 -11.86 2.47
N TYR A 542 2.19 -13.00 1.99
CA TYR A 542 3.64 -13.25 1.87
C TYR A 542 4.32 -12.15 1.06
N ASP A 543 3.75 -11.81 -0.11
CA ASP A 543 4.31 -10.78 -0.98
C ASP A 543 4.31 -9.40 -0.31
N ALA A 544 3.17 -8.93 0.16
CA ALA A 544 3.02 -7.60 0.72
C ALA A 544 3.79 -7.43 2.06
N SER A 545 3.88 -8.48 2.87
CA SER A 545 4.54 -8.44 4.17
C SER A 545 6.07 -8.29 4.12
N HIS A 546 6.70 -8.41 2.95
CA HIS A 546 8.09 -8.01 2.79
C HIS A 546 8.31 -6.52 3.04
N VAL A 547 7.32 -5.67 2.77
CA VAL A 547 7.50 -4.21 2.76
C VAL A 547 6.48 -3.42 3.60
N LEU A 548 5.30 -3.99 3.86
CA LEU A 548 4.21 -3.33 4.58
C LEU A 548 3.92 -4.03 5.93
N PRO A 549 3.51 -3.27 6.97
CA PRO A 549 3.18 -3.83 8.28
C PRO A 549 2.04 -4.86 8.20
N ALA A 550 2.24 -6.02 8.78
CA ALA A 550 1.28 -7.12 8.76
C ALA A 550 -0.12 -6.73 9.30
N ALA A 551 -0.16 -5.87 10.31
CA ALA A 551 -1.42 -5.41 10.89
C ALA A 551 -2.28 -4.55 9.94
N MET A 552 -1.71 -4.06 8.84
CA MET A 552 -2.44 -3.33 7.78
C MET A 552 -2.91 -4.25 6.64
N LEU A 553 -2.46 -5.49 6.61
CA LEU A 553 -2.73 -6.42 5.52
C LEU A 553 -3.96 -7.25 5.90
N GLU A 554 -5.11 -6.91 5.31
CA GLU A 554 -6.34 -7.61 5.56
C GLU A 554 -6.38 -8.93 4.81
N THR A 555 -6.58 -9.99 5.56
CA THR A 555 -6.71 -11.36 5.07
C THR A 555 -8.15 -11.82 5.25
N TYR A 556 -8.77 -12.20 4.16
CA TYR A 556 -10.14 -12.65 4.13
C TYR A 556 -10.26 -14.16 4.35
N VAL A 557 -11.33 -14.57 5.00
CA VAL A 557 -11.72 -15.97 5.11
C VAL A 557 -13.13 -16.11 4.55
N GLU A 558 -13.23 -16.76 3.38
CA GLU A 558 -14.48 -17.08 2.71
C GLU A 558 -14.59 -18.59 2.47
N LYS A 559 -15.55 -19.01 1.68
CA LYS A 559 -15.93 -20.41 1.47
C LYS A 559 -14.75 -21.36 1.27
N TRP A 560 -14.64 -22.29 2.18
CA TRP A 560 -13.72 -23.40 2.10
C TRP A 560 -14.42 -24.67 2.52
N PRO A 561 -14.45 -25.73 1.69
CA PRO A 561 -15.02 -27.01 2.10
C PRO A 561 -14.16 -27.62 3.23
N THR A 562 -14.66 -27.54 4.45
CA THR A 562 -13.89 -27.92 5.64
C THR A 562 -14.60 -29.05 6.39
N PRO A 563 -14.51 -30.30 5.91
CA PRO A 563 -15.20 -31.43 6.55
C PRO A 563 -14.59 -31.83 7.90
N ARG A 564 -13.38 -31.35 8.22
CA ARG A 564 -12.65 -31.68 9.45
C ARG A 564 -12.24 -30.43 10.21
N THR A 565 -12.13 -30.53 11.52
CA THR A 565 -11.71 -29.43 12.39
C THR A 565 -10.31 -28.93 12.03
N GLU A 566 -9.37 -29.81 11.68
CA GLU A 566 -8.01 -29.45 11.27
C GLU A 566 -8.01 -28.56 10.01
N ASN A 567 -8.85 -28.88 9.03
CA ASN A 567 -8.98 -28.06 7.83
C ASN A 567 -9.69 -26.73 8.12
N PHE A 568 -10.64 -26.70 9.03
CA PHE A 568 -11.29 -25.46 9.48
C PHE A 568 -10.29 -24.53 10.18
N LEU A 569 -9.44 -25.07 11.06
CA LEU A 569 -8.38 -24.30 11.71
C LEU A 569 -7.31 -23.83 10.71
N TYR A 570 -6.96 -24.64 9.70
CA TYR A 570 -6.06 -24.24 8.61
C TYR A 570 -6.63 -23.04 7.84
N MET A 571 -7.91 -23.05 7.54
CA MET A 571 -8.61 -21.94 6.89
C MET A 571 -8.55 -20.67 7.77
N LEU A 572 -8.97 -20.77 9.04
CA LEU A 572 -8.96 -19.62 9.95
C LEU A 572 -7.55 -19.04 10.13
N ARG A 573 -6.54 -19.90 10.37
CA ARG A 573 -5.15 -19.46 10.58
C ARG A 573 -4.52 -18.84 9.35
N SER A 574 -4.97 -19.21 8.15
CA SER A 574 -4.55 -18.52 6.92
C SER A 574 -5.00 -17.06 6.88
N GLY A 575 -6.11 -16.72 7.56
CA GLY A 575 -6.56 -15.35 7.77
C GLY A 575 -5.99 -14.68 9.03
N MET A 576 -5.42 -15.46 9.97
CA MET A 576 -4.93 -14.93 11.26
C MET A 576 -3.49 -14.41 11.21
N MET A 577 -2.89 -14.32 10.04
CA MET A 577 -1.51 -13.81 9.89
C MET A 577 -1.43 -12.28 9.90
N GLY A 578 -2.51 -11.60 9.56
CA GLY A 578 -2.62 -10.14 9.52
C GLY A 578 -3.90 -9.63 10.15
N TRP A 579 -4.55 -8.67 9.52
CA TRP A 579 -5.89 -8.20 9.87
C TRP A 579 -6.90 -9.27 9.48
N LEU A 580 -7.64 -9.81 10.43
CA LEU A 580 -8.56 -10.92 10.19
C LEU A 580 -9.99 -10.46 9.91
N THR A 581 -10.46 -10.74 8.69
CA THR A 581 -11.87 -10.54 8.31
C THR A 581 -12.50 -11.86 7.88
N ILE A 582 -13.64 -12.19 8.46
CA ILE A 582 -14.44 -13.34 8.09
C ILE A 582 -15.54 -12.89 7.13
N MET A 583 -15.54 -13.44 5.91
CA MET A 583 -16.51 -13.19 4.86
C MET A 583 -17.44 -14.40 4.65
N LEU A 584 -17.91 -14.98 5.74
CA LEU A 584 -18.78 -16.15 5.73
C LEU A 584 -20.11 -15.83 6.42
N ASP A 585 -21.18 -16.48 5.99
CA ASP A 585 -22.37 -16.58 6.82
C ASP A 585 -22.07 -17.51 8.02
N THR A 586 -21.51 -16.91 9.08
CA THR A 586 -21.14 -17.62 10.30
C THR A 586 -22.33 -18.26 11.01
N THR A 587 -23.55 -17.85 10.67
CA THR A 587 -24.78 -18.42 11.22
C THR A 587 -25.05 -19.85 10.72
N ALA A 588 -24.39 -20.27 9.65
CA ALA A 588 -24.44 -21.63 9.10
C ALA A 588 -23.42 -22.59 9.74
N TRP A 589 -22.53 -22.10 10.61
CA TRP A 589 -21.51 -22.94 11.26
C TRP A 589 -22.11 -23.92 12.27
N SER A 590 -21.58 -25.14 12.28
CA SER A 590 -21.92 -26.14 13.27
C SER A 590 -21.50 -25.70 14.69
N ALA A 591 -22.06 -26.33 15.72
CA ALA A 591 -21.66 -26.06 17.10
C ALA A 591 -20.15 -26.29 17.33
N GLU A 592 -19.57 -27.31 16.71
CA GLU A 592 -18.15 -27.64 16.77
C GLU A 592 -17.31 -26.55 16.09
N GLN A 593 -17.67 -26.10 14.86
CA GLN A 593 -17.01 -25.00 14.16
C GLN A 593 -17.08 -23.70 14.96
N ARG A 594 -18.23 -23.39 15.57
CA ARG A 594 -18.39 -22.20 16.42
C ARG A 594 -17.50 -22.26 17.65
N ALA A 595 -17.40 -23.43 18.30
CA ALA A 595 -16.51 -23.59 19.45
C ALA A 595 -15.03 -23.41 19.06
N ALA A 596 -14.60 -24.01 17.94
CA ALA A 596 -13.25 -23.88 17.40
C ALA A 596 -12.96 -22.43 17.01
N ALA A 597 -13.89 -21.73 16.35
CA ALA A 597 -13.75 -20.32 15.98
C ALA A 597 -13.62 -19.42 17.23
N LYS A 598 -14.47 -19.58 18.25
CA LYS A 598 -14.38 -18.82 19.52
C LYS A 598 -13.01 -18.97 20.15
N ALA A 599 -12.48 -20.19 20.20
CA ALA A 599 -11.13 -20.44 20.73
C ALA A 599 -10.04 -19.78 19.90
N ALA A 600 -10.10 -19.90 18.55
CA ALA A 600 -9.17 -19.28 17.64
C ALA A 600 -9.23 -17.73 17.71
N PHE A 601 -10.41 -17.14 17.81
CA PHE A 601 -10.59 -15.68 17.93
C PHE A 601 -10.09 -15.15 19.29
N ALA A 602 -10.28 -15.91 20.36
CA ALA A 602 -9.71 -15.56 21.66
C ALA A 602 -8.18 -15.58 21.61
N LEU A 603 -7.58 -16.61 21.02
CA LEU A 603 -6.14 -16.73 20.80
C LEU A 603 -5.60 -15.59 19.91
N TYR A 604 -6.30 -15.27 18.81
CA TYR A 604 -5.93 -14.16 17.93
C TYR A 604 -5.82 -12.84 18.71
N LYS A 605 -6.85 -12.52 19.49
CA LYS A 605 -6.90 -11.27 20.25
C LYS A 605 -5.88 -11.21 21.41
N ALA A 606 -5.67 -12.32 22.09
CA ALA A 606 -4.80 -12.35 23.27
C ALA A 606 -3.31 -12.47 22.93
N ASP A 607 -2.97 -13.36 22.01
CA ASP A 607 -1.58 -13.80 21.80
C ASP A 607 -1.01 -13.40 20.43
N LEU A 608 -1.80 -13.50 19.36
CA LEU A 608 -1.31 -13.24 18.00
C LEU A 608 -1.32 -11.75 17.64
N ARG A 609 -2.41 -11.03 17.94
CA ARG A 609 -2.56 -9.60 17.63
C ARG A 609 -1.39 -8.74 18.10
N PRO A 610 -0.89 -8.85 19.34
CA PRO A 610 0.26 -8.07 19.78
C PRO A 610 1.52 -8.35 18.96
N LEU A 611 1.74 -9.61 18.54
CA LEU A 611 2.86 -9.98 17.67
C LEU A 611 2.67 -9.45 16.24
N ILE A 612 1.49 -9.60 15.65
CA ILE A 612 1.16 -9.08 14.32
C ILE A 612 1.38 -7.56 14.26
N ARG A 613 1.02 -6.84 15.33
CA ARG A 613 1.13 -5.39 15.41
C ARG A 613 2.56 -4.90 15.62
N ASP A 614 3.33 -5.56 16.51
CA ASP A 614 4.56 -4.98 17.07
C ASP A 614 5.83 -5.76 16.75
N ALA A 615 5.75 -7.06 16.48
CA ALA A 615 6.91 -7.92 16.29
C ALA A 615 7.57 -7.77 14.90
N ASP A 616 8.81 -8.20 14.82
CA ASP A 616 9.50 -8.44 13.55
C ASP A 616 8.91 -9.70 12.89
N LEU A 617 8.83 -9.70 11.55
CA LEU A 617 8.32 -10.82 10.75
C LEU A 617 9.44 -11.41 9.89
N TYR A 618 9.47 -12.73 9.80
CA TYR A 618 10.45 -13.46 9.00
C TYR A 618 9.75 -14.52 8.13
N HIS A 619 10.15 -14.60 6.87
CA HIS A 619 9.69 -15.61 5.93
C HIS A 619 10.57 -16.85 6.06
N VAL A 620 10.11 -17.84 6.85
CA VAL A 620 10.89 -19.05 7.18
C VAL A 620 10.67 -20.21 6.22
N SER A 621 9.98 -19.96 5.13
CA SER A 621 9.76 -20.89 4.02
C SER A 621 9.78 -20.16 2.68
N SER A 622 9.74 -20.93 1.59
CA SER A 622 9.38 -20.40 0.27
C SER A 622 7.96 -19.85 0.27
N ARG A 623 7.64 -18.99 -0.70
CA ARG A 623 6.28 -18.47 -0.92
C ARG A 623 5.28 -19.64 -1.02
N PRO A 624 4.09 -19.52 -0.41
CA PRO A 624 3.08 -20.58 -0.43
C PRO A 624 2.69 -21.03 -1.84
N ASP A 625 2.78 -22.32 -2.12
CA ASP A 625 2.34 -22.91 -3.39
C ASP A 625 1.10 -23.83 -3.24
N GLY A 626 0.68 -24.11 -2.00
CA GLY A 626 -0.46 -24.96 -1.67
C GLY A 626 -0.16 -26.46 -1.74
N VAL A 627 1.03 -26.85 -2.18
CA VAL A 627 1.48 -28.24 -2.34
C VAL A 627 2.45 -28.62 -1.23
N HIS A 628 3.44 -27.78 -0.97
CA HIS A 628 4.49 -27.97 0.02
C HIS A 628 4.14 -27.32 1.36
N TRP A 629 5.03 -27.47 2.32
CA TRP A 629 4.96 -26.76 3.60
C TRP A 629 5.28 -25.29 3.40
N ASP A 630 4.57 -24.43 4.14
CA ASP A 630 4.89 -23.01 4.22
C ASP A 630 4.74 -22.49 5.66
N GLY A 631 5.40 -21.37 5.98
CA GLY A 631 5.37 -20.78 7.31
C GLY A 631 5.98 -19.40 7.40
N ILE A 632 5.57 -18.67 8.42
CA ILE A 632 6.12 -17.38 8.81
C ILE A 632 6.40 -17.37 10.31
N GLU A 633 7.38 -16.59 10.72
CA GLU A 633 7.74 -16.36 12.11
C GLU A 633 7.47 -14.90 12.47
N TYR A 634 6.79 -14.67 13.59
CA TYR A 634 6.80 -13.39 14.29
C TYR A 634 7.69 -13.52 15.51
N PHE A 635 8.55 -12.54 15.74
CA PHE A 635 9.37 -12.50 16.95
C PHE A 635 9.52 -11.07 17.47
N ASP A 636 9.10 -10.83 18.70
CA ASP A 636 9.32 -9.59 19.40
C ASP A 636 10.62 -9.67 20.22
N PRO A 637 11.69 -8.98 19.76
CA PRO A 637 12.98 -9.05 20.44
C PRO A 637 13.00 -8.28 21.78
N VAL A 638 12.01 -7.43 22.06
CA VAL A 638 11.90 -6.69 23.33
C VAL A 638 11.29 -7.56 24.40
N GLU A 639 10.15 -8.18 24.09
CA GLU A 639 9.41 -9.06 24.99
C GLU A 639 9.99 -10.50 25.05
N GLY A 640 10.88 -10.84 24.13
CA GLY A 640 11.47 -12.18 24.02
C GLY A 640 10.44 -13.26 23.69
N ARG A 641 9.39 -12.92 22.95
CA ARG A 641 8.32 -13.84 22.57
C ARG A 641 8.05 -13.84 21.07
N GLY A 642 7.51 -14.96 20.59
CA GLY A 642 7.20 -15.09 19.18
C GLY A 642 6.22 -16.21 18.88
N VAL A 643 5.90 -16.37 17.61
CA VAL A 643 5.08 -17.47 17.10
C VAL A 643 5.55 -17.89 15.73
N LEU A 644 5.64 -19.19 15.50
CA LEU A 644 5.77 -19.79 14.18
C LEU A 644 4.40 -20.28 13.72
N TYR A 645 3.94 -19.78 12.57
CA TYR A 645 2.83 -20.37 11.82
C TYR A 645 3.39 -21.43 10.89
N ALA A 646 2.94 -22.66 11.03
CA ALA A 646 3.34 -23.77 10.18
C ALA A 646 2.11 -24.35 9.46
N PHE A 647 2.17 -24.41 8.14
CA PHE A 647 1.10 -24.93 7.29
C PHE A 647 1.61 -26.11 6.46
N ARG A 648 0.85 -27.20 6.46
CA ARG A 648 1.10 -28.35 5.58
C ARG A 648 0.26 -28.23 4.31
N GLY A 649 0.89 -28.28 3.13
CA GLY A 649 0.22 -28.27 1.84
C GLY A 649 -0.52 -29.57 1.51
N SER A 650 -1.17 -29.60 0.33
CA SER A 650 -2.10 -30.65 -0.08
C SER A 650 -1.43 -31.96 -0.51
N ALA A 651 -0.24 -31.92 -1.08
CA ALA A 651 0.36 -33.04 -1.80
C ALA A 651 1.65 -33.59 -1.19
N THR A 652 2.08 -33.08 -0.04
CA THR A 652 3.27 -33.64 0.60
C THR A 652 2.95 -35.02 1.19
N THR A 653 3.75 -36.02 0.83
CA THR A 653 3.71 -37.35 1.48
C THR A 653 4.32 -37.30 2.88
N GLU A 654 5.14 -36.28 3.15
CA GLU A 654 5.81 -36.12 4.42
C GLU A 654 4.91 -35.37 5.41
N SER A 655 4.60 -36.03 6.52
CA SER A 655 3.84 -35.45 7.63
C SER A 655 4.68 -34.53 8.53
N THR A 656 5.99 -34.48 8.29
CA THR A 656 6.95 -33.78 9.14
C THR A 656 7.78 -32.79 8.32
N HIS A 657 7.99 -31.59 8.89
CA HIS A 657 8.85 -30.57 8.30
C HIS A 657 9.67 -29.87 9.38
N ILE A 658 10.80 -29.26 8.99
CA ILE A 658 11.68 -28.52 9.88
C ILE A 658 11.72 -27.06 9.43
N PHE A 659 11.35 -26.15 10.32
CA PHE A 659 11.45 -24.71 10.11
C PHE A 659 12.64 -24.14 10.89
N ALA A 660 13.63 -23.60 10.19
CA ALA A 660 14.71 -22.84 10.81
C ALA A 660 14.22 -21.42 11.13
N LEU A 661 14.32 -21.01 12.38
CA LEU A 661 13.91 -19.68 12.80
C LEU A 661 14.97 -18.63 12.47
N GLN A 662 14.56 -17.35 12.44
CA GLN A 662 15.45 -16.25 12.11
C GLN A 662 15.45 -15.14 13.18
N GLY A 663 14.35 -14.95 13.92
CA GLY A 663 14.19 -13.85 14.88
C GLY A 663 14.83 -14.10 16.25
N VAL A 664 15.06 -15.35 16.64
CA VAL A 664 15.53 -15.71 17.97
C VAL A 664 17.02 -15.38 18.20
N ARG A 665 17.41 -15.16 19.44
CA ARG A 665 18.81 -14.87 19.82
C ARG A 665 19.55 -16.17 20.14
N ALA A 666 20.67 -16.44 19.47
CA ALA A 666 21.47 -17.66 19.66
C ALA A 666 21.88 -17.93 21.12
N SER A 667 22.15 -16.88 21.89
CA SER A 667 22.61 -16.94 23.28
C SER A 667 21.50 -17.14 24.31
N ARG A 668 20.24 -17.23 23.89
CA ARG A 668 19.07 -17.34 24.79
C ARG A 668 18.46 -18.74 24.72
N ALA A 669 17.67 -19.08 25.73
CA ALA A 669 16.84 -20.28 25.74
C ALA A 669 15.37 -19.90 25.64
N TYR A 670 14.58 -20.76 25.02
CA TYR A 670 13.16 -20.54 24.74
C TYR A 670 12.34 -21.75 25.16
N ARG A 671 11.19 -21.49 25.78
CA ARG A 671 10.14 -22.48 25.94
C ARG A 671 9.30 -22.49 24.66
N LEU A 672 9.09 -23.66 24.09
CA LEU A 672 8.22 -23.90 22.94
C LEU A 672 6.91 -24.50 23.44
N HIS A 673 5.80 -23.90 23.03
CA HIS A 673 4.45 -24.39 23.28
C HIS A 673 3.75 -24.68 21.92
N PHE A 674 3.33 -25.93 21.74
CA PHE A 674 2.62 -26.37 20.54
C PHE A 674 1.11 -26.30 20.79
N GLN A 675 0.44 -25.36 20.14
CA GLN A 675 -0.97 -24.99 20.40
C GLN A 675 -1.94 -26.18 20.27
N ASP A 676 -1.75 -27.02 19.25
CA ASP A 676 -2.60 -28.19 18.98
C ASP A 676 -1.90 -29.51 19.40
N HIS A 677 -0.84 -29.41 20.22
CA HIS A 677 -0.12 -30.56 20.74
C HIS A 677 0.46 -31.50 19.67
N SER A 678 0.84 -30.96 18.49
CA SER A 678 1.54 -31.74 17.46
C SER A 678 2.89 -32.31 17.94
N ALA A 679 3.44 -31.75 19.02
CA ALA A 679 4.55 -32.27 19.80
C ALA A 679 4.41 -31.84 21.27
N PRO A 680 5.10 -32.49 22.23
CA PRO A 680 5.17 -32.02 23.62
C PRO A 680 5.88 -30.66 23.72
N ASP A 681 5.42 -29.84 24.66
CA ASP A 681 6.13 -28.62 25.03
C ASP A 681 7.55 -28.95 25.49
N ARG A 682 8.51 -28.10 25.10
CA ARG A 682 9.92 -28.31 25.43
C ARG A 682 10.70 -27.01 25.47
N ASN A 683 11.87 -27.04 26.06
CA ASN A 683 12.84 -25.97 25.95
C ASN A 683 13.83 -26.26 24.81
N ALA A 684 14.34 -25.20 24.17
CA ALA A 684 15.40 -25.25 23.16
C ALA A 684 16.28 -24.01 23.28
N THR A 685 17.55 -24.13 22.91
CA THR A 685 18.43 -22.96 22.80
C THR A 685 18.19 -22.21 21.50
N GLY A 686 18.39 -20.88 21.50
CA GLY A 686 18.30 -20.11 20.26
C GLY A 686 19.27 -20.61 19.18
N SER A 687 20.46 -21.07 19.58
CA SER A 687 21.41 -21.68 18.64
C SER A 687 20.85 -22.94 17.96
N GLU A 688 20.11 -23.78 18.68
CA GLU A 688 19.42 -24.95 18.10
C GLU A 688 18.31 -24.52 17.15
N LEU A 689 17.51 -23.53 17.54
CA LEU A 689 16.39 -23.03 16.75
C LEU A 689 16.85 -22.38 15.43
N LEU A 690 17.97 -21.67 15.45
CA LEU A 690 18.58 -21.06 14.26
C LEU A 690 19.24 -22.11 13.33
N SER A 691 19.90 -23.15 13.89
CA SER A 691 20.71 -24.08 13.12
C SER A 691 19.99 -25.37 12.74
N ARG A 692 19.14 -25.89 13.63
CA ARG A 692 18.41 -27.16 13.46
C ARG A 692 16.92 -26.97 13.25
N GLY A 693 16.38 -25.78 13.65
CA GLY A 693 14.98 -25.44 13.52
C GLY A 693 14.04 -26.19 14.48
N ILE A 694 12.75 -26.03 14.20
CA ILE A 694 11.65 -26.70 14.90
C ILE A 694 11.05 -27.76 13.99
N THR A 695 11.01 -29.00 14.49
CA THR A 695 10.32 -30.11 13.81
C THR A 695 8.82 -30.01 14.12
N VAL A 696 8.00 -29.94 13.07
CA VAL A 696 6.53 -29.92 13.14
C VAL A 696 6.01 -31.19 12.48
N ASN A 697 5.08 -31.88 13.14
CA ASN A 697 4.44 -33.09 12.62
C ASN A 697 2.93 -32.88 12.49
N LEU A 698 2.44 -32.83 11.26
CA LEU A 698 1.02 -32.69 10.94
C LEU A 698 0.59 -33.88 10.08
N PRO A 699 -0.09 -34.88 10.64
CA PRO A 699 -0.45 -36.10 9.90
C PRO A 699 -1.50 -35.86 8.82
N VAL A 700 -2.35 -34.82 8.97
CA VAL A 700 -3.44 -34.50 8.04
C VAL A 700 -2.98 -33.44 7.04
N PRO A 701 -3.12 -33.62 5.71
CA PRO A 701 -2.92 -32.57 4.72
C PRO A 701 -3.87 -31.38 4.94
N LEU A 702 -3.46 -30.20 4.50
CA LEU A 702 -4.21 -28.95 4.70
C LEU A 702 -4.54 -28.71 6.19
N SER A 703 -3.54 -28.88 7.03
CA SER A 703 -3.57 -28.59 8.46
C SER A 703 -2.48 -27.60 8.85
N SER A 704 -2.56 -27.08 10.04
CA SER A 704 -1.64 -26.05 10.54
C SER A 704 -1.35 -26.23 12.02
N GLU A 705 -0.22 -25.70 12.48
CA GLU A 705 0.15 -25.59 13.89
C GLU A 705 0.62 -24.17 14.18
N LEU A 706 0.40 -23.73 15.40
CA LEU A 706 1.01 -22.51 15.96
C LEU A 706 1.98 -22.92 17.07
N ILE A 707 3.23 -22.54 16.92
CA ILE A 707 4.24 -22.81 17.94
C ILE A 707 4.67 -21.49 18.57
N PHE A 708 4.26 -21.28 19.82
CA PHE A 708 4.65 -20.11 20.58
C PHE A 708 6.03 -20.28 21.19
N LEU A 709 6.79 -19.19 21.19
CA LEU A 709 8.11 -19.08 21.77
C LEU A 709 8.08 -18.06 22.91
N GLN A 710 8.68 -18.43 24.05
CA GLN A 710 8.89 -17.50 25.17
C GLN A 710 10.32 -17.66 25.67
N GLU A 711 11.08 -16.55 25.68
CA GLU A 711 12.42 -16.52 26.27
C GLU A 711 12.33 -16.92 27.75
N VAL A 712 13.21 -17.81 28.18
CA VAL A 712 13.34 -18.23 29.57
C VAL A 712 14.66 -17.71 30.12
N ASN A 713 14.61 -17.25 31.40
CA ASN A 713 15.76 -16.68 32.10
C ASN A 713 16.81 -17.76 32.45
#